data_c3f1d87a3ea460934881fb528cf0a041
#
_entry.id   c3f1d87a3ea460934881fb528cf0a041
#
_cell.length_a   1.000
_cell.length_b   1.000
_cell.length_c   1.000
_cell.angle_alpha   90.00
_cell.angle_beta   90.00
_cell.angle_gamma   90.00
#
_symmetry.space_group_name_H-M   'P 1'
#
loop_
_entity.id
_entity.type
_entity.pdbx_description
1 polymer ?
#
loop_
_entity_poly.entity_id
_entity_poly.type
_entity_poly.pdbx_seq_one_letter_code
_entity_poly.pdbx_strand_id
1 'polypeptide(L)'
;MANTLFKKTPLLAALASALIFLAAHDSRRFANLSQSADLQEEKWVDSVFAALSEEERLGQLFMLRAHSDMDSTYHKMVEDLILKYKPGGLCVFNPSYLGTPEKHAELSNRYQAASPRVPLLIAMDFENGVGMRYKGNAISFPRAMMLGAIQDNRLLYEMGREVARECRRMGVHVNFAPVADVNNNAQNPVIGERSYGEDRHNVAAKAYQYMAGLQDGGVLACAKHFPGHGDTDQDSHDTLPAIPYRRERLDSLELFPFKMLTENGVGSVMTAHLWVPSLDKRVNWPTSLSESAIQNTLRKDLNFEGLVFTDAMEMKGVPLVFAPGEADVLALQAGNDVVLLPRNMDEAMGAVKSALQKGTLDRAKLWQSVKRILRAKYRLGLNAPQRVELANLSRDLNTPEALALKHRIVSNALALVRDEKNLIGFPNLENLKFATLAIGDTNRTVFQTYCGNYAPMAHFNTPKEVGDSLETKLLDTLRKFDIVLVGLYGIRTTPKPAKSVNPVPGVDTIYGLTHSELDFLRKLNQQHTIALTVFGNPYTYGWMDAPPLLLQAFTEDPMAQQLAAQSLFGANDLNGIMPVTAAPWACFGQGMKKIFPQKRLGYALPESVGMSTDSLALMDGIVSEMVGTGAAPGCQILVAKDNKIVWQKSYGHFTYEQAQA
;
A
#
# COMPACT_ATOMS: atom_id res chain seq x y z
N MET A 1 -10.46 -52.62 -2.94
CA MET A 1 -9.32 -51.92 -3.53
C MET A 1 -9.55 -50.41 -3.33
N ALA A 2 -9.25 -49.92 -2.14
CA ALA A 2 -9.26 -48.49 -1.82
C ALA A 2 -8.34 -48.28 -0.61
N ASN A 3 -7.06 -48.03 -0.83
CA ASN A 3 -6.11 -47.62 0.23
C ASN A 3 -4.68 -47.46 -0.37
N THR A 4 -4.44 -46.47 -1.24
CA THR A 4 -3.06 -46.13 -1.65
C THR A 4 -2.94 -44.71 -2.27
N LEU A 5 -3.70 -43.73 -1.80
CA LEU A 5 -3.61 -42.34 -2.35
C LEU A 5 -3.35 -41.22 -1.32
N PHE A 6 -2.99 -41.57 -0.06
CA PHE A 6 -2.79 -40.56 0.99
C PHE A 6 -1.38 -40.57 1.63
N LYS A 7 -0.31 -40.75 0.84
CA LYS A 7 1.09 -40.71 1.39
C LYS A 7 2.10 -39.85 0.63
N LYS A 8 1.70 -38.88 -0.20
CA LYS A 8 2.67 -38.02 -0.93
C LYS A 8 2.61 -36.51 -0.60
N THR A 9 1.76 -36.08 0.31
CA THR A 9 1.59 -34.66 0.66
C THR A 9 2.60 -34.06 1.65
N PRO A 10 3.30 -34.79 2.54
CA PRO A 10 4.24 -34.12 3.46
C PRO A 10 5.59 -33.75 2.84
N LEU A 11 6.02 -34.40 1.76
CA LEU A 11 7.34 -34.13 1.16
C LEU A 11 7.37 -32.85 0.32
N LEU A 12 6.27 -32.51 -0.35
CA LEU A 12 6.14 -31.27 -1.13
C LEU A 12 6.01 -30.03 -0.23
N ALA A 13 5.33 -30.16 0.91
CA ALA A 13 5.23 -29.10 1.91
C ALA A 13 6.58 -28.84 2.59
N ALA A 14 7.37 -29.90 2.87
CA ALA A 14 8.71 -29.79 3.43
C ALA A 14 9.73 -29.17 2.44
N LEU A 15 9.62 -29.48 1.14
CA LEU A 15 10.45 -28.87 0.10
C LEU A 15 10.09 -27.41 -0.17
N ALA A 16 8.81 -27.04 -0.13
CA ALA A 16 8.38 -25.66 -0.21
C ALA A 16 8.85 -24.85 1.01
N SER A 17 8.80 -25.43 2.21
CA SER A 17 9.34 -24.80 3.42
C SER A 17 10.87 -24.66 3.36
N ALA A 18 11.61 -25.63 2.82
CA ALA A 18 13.08 -25.56 2.70
C ALA A 18 13.54 -24.54 1.66
N LEU A 19 12.81 -24.33 0.56
CA LEU A 19 13.11 -23.30 -0.43
C LEU A 19 12.81 -21.88 0.08
N ILE A 20 11.86 -21.72 1.01
CA ILE A 20 11.62 -20.45 1.72
C ILE A 20 12.79 -20.13 2.66
N PHE A 21 13.43 -21.13 3.26
CA PHE A 21 14.56 -20.93 4.18
C PHE A 21 15.89 -20.55 3.51
N LEU A 22 16.09 -20.85 2.22
CA LEU A 22 17.33 -20.52 1.50
C LEU A 22 17.38 -19.07 0.97
N ALA A 23 16.24 -18.40 0.83
CA ALA A 23 16.18 -16.97 0.49
C ALA A 23 16.21 -16.04 1.72
N ALA A 24 16.19 -16.59 2.93
CA ALA A 24 15.96 -15.83 4.18
C ALA A 24 17.24 -15.27 4.82
N HIS A 25 18.40 -15.26 4.15
CA HIS A 25 19.65 -14.88 4.85
C HIS A 25 19.82 -13.36 4.99
N ASP A 26 19.31 -12.55 4.07
CA ASP A 26 19.41 -11.10 4.14
C ASP A 26 18.21 -10.42 4.86
N SER A 27 17.01 -10.98 4.74
CA SER A 27 15.80 -10.41 5.39
C SER A 27 15.89 -10.34 6.91
N ARG A 28 16.71 -11.22 7.53
CA ARG A 28 16.97 -11.22 8.97
C ARG A 28 18.06 -10.24 9.43
N ARG A 29 18.61 -9.43 8.53
CA ARG A 29 19.66 -8.45 8.83
C ARG A 29 19.28 -7.53 10.00
N PHE A 30 18.00 -7.23 10.17
CA PHE A 30 17.50 -6.36 11.23
C PHE A 30 16.81 -7.09 12.39
N ALA A 31 16.75 -8.42 12.38
CA ALA A 31 16.01 -9.23 13.35
C ALA A 31 16.47 -9.04 14.80
N ASN A 32 17.78 -8.86 15.00
CA ASN A 32 18.34 -8.67 16.32
C ASN A 32 19.21 -7.41 16.35
N LEU A 33 18.65 -6.34 16.89
CA LEU A 33 19.35 -5.07 17.13
C LEU A 33 19.85 -4.93 18.58
N SER A 34 19.57 -5.91 19.43
CA SER A 34 20.08 -5.95 20.81
C SER A 34 21.56 -6.36 20.87
N GLN A 35 22.02 -7.08 19.85
CA GLN A 35 23.41 -7.54 19.75
C GLN A 35 24.04 -7.07 18.44
N SER A 36 25.36 -6.85 18.45
CA SER A 36 26.12 -6.55 17.24
C SER A 36 26.20 -7.78 16.33
N ALA A 37 26.11 -7.56 15.01
CA ALA A 37 26.23 -8.61 14.02
C ALA A 37 27.68 -9.05 13.83
N ASP A 38 28.62 -8.11 14.00
CA ASP A 38 30.06 -8.35 13.87
C ASP A 38 30.89 -7.34 14.70
N LEU A 39 32.18 -7.56 14.75
CA LEU A 39 33.11 -6.72 15.52
C LEU A 39 33.23 -5.28 14.96
N GLN A 40 33.03 -5.09 13.68
CA GLN A 40 33.08 -3.76 13.04
C GLN A 40 31.88 -2.92 13.45
N GLU A 41 30.69 -3.51 13.43
CA GLU A 41 29.47 -2.89 13.94
C GLU A 41 29.61 -2.49 15.39
N GLU A 42 30.11 -3.40 16.25
CA GLU A 42 30.32 -3.14 17.68
C GLU A 42 31.27 -1.96 17.91
N LYS A 43 32.44 -1.98 17.25
CA LYS A 43 33.41 -0.88 17.33
C LYS A 43 32.83 0.46 16.91
N TRP A 44 32.08 0.50 15.81
CA TRP A 44 31.45 1.73 15.34
C TRP A 44 30.39 2.23 16.33
N VAL A 45 29.50 1.35 16.80
CA VAL A 45 28.43 1.70 17.76
C VAL A 45 29.03 2.22 19.06
N ASP A 46 30.02 1.54 19.63
CA ASP A 46 30.66 1.96 20.89
C ASP A 46 31.43 3.27 20.74
N SER A 47 32.14 3.45 19.63
CA SER A 47 32.87 4.68 19.33
C SER A 47 31.90 5.88 19.19
N VAL A 48 30.83 5.73 18.43
CA VAL A 48 29.82 6.80 18.25
C VAL A 48 29.13 7.06 19.59
N PHE A 49 28.68 6.03 20.29
CA PHE A 49 28.02 6.16 21.59
C PHE A 49 28.89 6.90 22.61
N ALA A 50 30.19 6.57 22.70
CA ALA A 50 31.13 7.21 23.62
C ALA A 50 31.37 8.68 23.26
N ALA A 51 31.38 9.03 21.98
CA ALA A 51 31.60 10.39 21.50
C ALA A 51 30.39 11.32 21.70
N LEU A 52 29.18 10.77 21.92
CA LEU A 52 27.97 11.56 22.16
C LEU A 52 27.89 12.02 23.63
N SER A 53 27.53 13.29 23.84
CA SER A 53 27.09 13.79 25.14
C SER A 53 25.80 13.12 25.59
N GLU A 54 25.43 13.27 26.86
CA GLU A 54 24.16 12.76 27.38
C GLU A 54 22.97 13.34 26.61
N GLU A 55 22.98 14.63 26.32
CA GLU A 55 21.94 15.31 25.56
C GLU A 55 21.81 14.78 24.14
N GLU A 56 22.94 14.57 23.47
CA GLU A 56 22.96 14.01 22.11
C GLU A 56 22.45 12.56 22.09
N ARG A 57 22.78 11.75 23.12
CA ARG A 57 22.22 10.40 23.28
C ARG A 57 20.71 10.43 23.47
N LEU A 58 20.20 11.37 24.30
CA LEU A 58 18.76 11.55 24.49
C LEU A 58 18.07 11.98 23.18
N GLY A 59 18.70 12.86 22.41
CA GLY A 59 18.20 13.27 21.11
C GLY A 59 17.96 12.10 20.15
N GLN A 60 18.83 11.05 20.20
CA GLN A 60 18.69 9.87 19.34
C GLN A 60 17.39 9.10 19.57
N LEU A 61 16.74 9.24 20.73
CA LEU A 61 15.47 8.59 21.06
C LEU A 61 14.25 9.26 20.40
N PHE A 62 14.44 10.34 19.64
CA PHE A 62 13.36 11.09 19.02
C PHE A 62 13.48 11.13 17.51
N MET A 63 12.33 11.04 16.83
CA MET A 63 12.20 11.25 15.39
C MET A 63 11.25 12.43 15.14
N LEU A 64 11.78 13.49 14.50
CA LEU A 64 11.07 14.75 14.31
C LEU A 64 10.28 14.75 13.01
N ARG A 65 9.27 15.62 12.94
CA ARG A 65 8.49 15.89 11.74
C ARG A 65 9.28 16.75 10.75
N ALA A 66 9.23 16.38 9.48
CA ALA A 66 9.64 17.21 8.38
C ALA A 66 8.59 17.17 7.26
N HIS A 67 8.53 18.20 6.44
CA HIS A 67 7.66 18.27 5.27
C HIS A 67 8.49 18.61 4.04
N SER A 68 8.23 17.96 2.91
CA SER A 68 8.91 18.25 1.64
C SER A 68 8.19 19.29 0.81
N ASP A 69 6.95 19.64 1.15
CA ASP A 69 6.06 20.54 0.43
C ASP A 69 5.89 21.93 1.10
N MET A 70 6.70 22.20 2.12
CA MET A 70 6.73 23.51 2.80
C MET A 70 7.80 24.43 2.25
N ASP A 71 7.79 25.68 2.71
CA ASP A 71 8.72 26.74 2.27
C ASP A 71 10.10 26.66 2.93
N SER A 72 11.00 27.56 2.50
CA SER A 72 12.38 27.61 2.99
C SER A 72 12.49 27.98 4.46
N THR A 73 11.54 28.74 5.01
CA THR A 73 11.49 29.14 6.43
C THR A 73 11.25 27.93 7.29
N TYR A 74 10.29 27.09 6.91
CA TYR A 74 10.03 25.82 7.58
C TYR A 74 11.25 24.89 7.52
N HIS A 75 11.87 24.74 6.34
CA HIS A 75 13.04 23.88 6.17
C HIS A 75 14.22 24.36 7.04
N LYS A 76 14.40 25.67 7.19
CA LYS A 76 15.42 26.24 8.08
C LYS A 76 15.10 25.94 9.55
N MET A 77 13.84 26.05 9.96
CA MET A 77 13.41 25.65 11.31
C MET A 77 13.74 24.17 11.61
N VAL A 78 13.48 23.27 10.65
CA VAL A 78 13.84 21.85 10.83
C VAL A 78 15.34 21.66 10.98
N GLU A 79 16.17 22.36 10.21
CA GLU A 79 17.64 22.35 10.38
C GLU A 79 18.06 22.83 11.77
N ASP A 80 17.48 23.93 12.26
CA ASP A 80 17.78 24.45 13.58
C ASP A 80 17.42 23.46 14.70
N LEU A 81 16.30 22.71 14.54
CA LEU A 81 15.93 21.62 15.44
C LEU A 81 16.95 20.45 15.38
N ILE A 82 17.41 20.08 14.18
CA ILE A 82 18.46 19.05 14.00
C ILE A 82 19.75 19.48 14.71
N LEU A 83 20.17 20.72 14.49
CA LEU A 83 21.39 21.27 15.10
C LEU A 83 21.28 21.36 16.63
N LYS A 84 20.10 21.69 17.15
CA LYS A 84 19.86 21.86 18.59
C LYS A 84 19.78 20.50 19.31
N TYR A 85 18.99 19.55 18.79
CA TYR A 85 18.62 18.35 19.53
C TYR A 85 19.34 17.08 19.09
N LYS A 86 20.00 17.07 17.91
CA LYS A 86 20.64 15.87 17.34
C LYS A 86 19.69 14.65 17.33
N PRO A 87 18.49 14.73 16.72
CA PRO A 87 17.51 13.67 16.77
C PRO A 87 18.01 12.39 16.12
N GLY A 88 17.40 11.25 16.46
CA GLY A 88 17.67 9.96 15.86
C GLY A 88 17.27 9.89 14.38
N GLY A 89 16.26 10.66 13.98
CA GLY A 89 15.78 10.68 12.61
C GLY A 89 14.73 11.74 12.33
N LEU A 90 14.23 11.72 11.10
CA LEU A 90 13.12 12.53 10.62
C LEU A 90 12.06 11.62 9.98
N CYS A 91 10.80 11.85 10.29
CA CYS A 91 9.66 11.33 9.53
C CYS A 91 9.19 12.41 8.55
N VAL A 92 9.28 12.13 7.26
CA VAL A 92 8.99 13.12 6.22
C VAL A 92 7.59 12.92 5.67
N PHE A 93 6.87 14.02 5.48
CA PHE A 93 5.52 14.07 4.94
C PHE A 93 5.46 14.92 3.66
N ASN A 94 4.47 14.63 2.84
CA ASN A 94 4.07 15.43 1.67
C ASN A 94 2.53 15.46 1.59
N PRO A 95 1.85 16.10 2.57
CA PRO A 95 0.39 16.04 2.69
C PRO A 95 -0.35 16.76 1.56
N SER A 96 0.23 17.81 0.99
CA SER A 96 -0.37 18.53 -0.14
C SER A 96 -0.10 17.85 -1.49
N TYR A 97 0.79 16.85 -1.54
CA TYR A 97 1.31 16.24 -2.77
C TYR A 97 2.01 17.20 -3.74
N LEU A 98 2.36 18.43 -3.29
CA LEU A 98 3.05 19.45 -4.10
C LEU A 98 4.56 19.31 -4.07
N GLY A 99 5.11 18.62 -3.08
CA GLY A 99 6.54 18.28 -3.04
C GLY A 99 6.89 17.25 -4.10
N THR A 100 8.07 17.38 -4.71
CA THR A 100 8.59 16.43 -5.69
C THR A 100 9.62 15.49 -5.07
N PRO A 101 9.89 14.31 -5.67
CA PRO A 101 10.96 13.43 -5.23
C PRO A 101 12.34 14.13 -5.19
N GLU A 102 12.63 15.00 -6.17
CA GLU A 102 13.87 15.78 -6.24
C GLU A 102 13.99 16.73 -5.04
N LYS A 103 12.89 17.42 -4.69
CA LYS A 103 12.88 18.31 -3.52
C LYS A 103 13.09 17.55 -2.22
N HIS A 104 12.45 16.37 -2.09
CA HIS A 104 12.69 15.47 -0.96
C HIS A 104 14.17 15.06 -0.86
N ALA A 105 14.77 14.61 -1.97
CA ALA A 105 16.16 14.18 -1.99
C ALA A 105 17.14 15.32 -1.68
N GLU A 106 16.88 16.53 -2.20
CA GLU A 106 17.63 17.75 -1.86
C GLU A 106 17.57 18.01 -0.36
N LEU A 107 16.37 17.98 0.25
CA LEU A 107 16.17 18.20 1.68
C LEU A 107 16.82 17.10 2.52
N SER A 108 16.72 15.82 2.10
CA SER A 108 17.41 14.71 2.76
C SER A 108 18.91 14.95 2.81
N ASN A 109 19.53 15.36 1.69
CA ASN A 109 20.95 15.71 1.66
C ASN A 109 21.30 16.88 2.59
N ARG A 110 20.47 17.90 2.61
CA ARG A 110 20.63 19.11 3.44
C ARG A 110 20.53 18.76 4.93
N TYR A 111 19.53 17.99 5.32
CA TYR A 111 19.33 17.57 6.71
C TYR A 111 20.42 16.60 7.20
N GLN A 112 20.88 15.69 6.35
CA GLN A 112 22.03 14.83 6.67
C GLN A 112 23.30 15.66 6.91
N ALA A 113 23.53 16.71 6.12
CA ALA A 113 24.68 17.62 6.32
C ALA A 113 24.61 18.39 7.65
N ALA A 114 23.41 18.66 8.18
CA ALA A 114 23.21 19.25 9.51
C ALA A 114 23.47 18.27 10.68
N SER A 115 23.64 16.96 10.41
CA SER A 115 23.91 15.92 11.42
C SER A 115 25.13 15.06 11.08
N PRO A 116 26.33 15.66 10.91
CA PRO A 116 27.48 14.96 10.35
C PRO A 116 28.09 13.89 11.26
N ARG A 117 27.88 13.99 12.59
CA ARG A 117 28.44 13.04 13.56
C ARG A 117 27.64 11.73 13.63
N VAL A 118 26.31 11.84 13.63
CA VAL A 118 25.39 10.68 13.65
C VAL A 118 24.30 10.92 12.60
N PRO A 119 24.38 10.28 11.44
CA PRO A 119 23.41 10.47 10.38
C PRO A 119 21.97 10.17 10.81
N LEU A 120 21.00 10.86 10.21
CA LEU A 120 19.60 10.74 10.53
C LEU A 120 18.99 9.48 9.89
N LEU A 121 18.13 8.78 10.61
CA LEU A 121 17.16 7.87 9.98
C LEU A 121 16.09 8.72 9.28
N ILE A 122 15.96 8.61 7.97
CA ILE A 122 14.87 9.22 7.21
C ILE A 122 13.78 8.16 7.04
N ALA A 123 12.58 8.44 7.53
CA ALA A 123 11.44 7.55 7.49
C ALA A 123 10.27 8.16 6.72
N MET A 124 9.49 7.32 6.06
CA MET A 124 8.23 7.69 5.40
C MET A 124 7.23 6.52 5.43
N ASP A 125 5.94 6.86 5.21
CA ASP A 125 4.88 5.88 4.96
C ASP A 125 4.75 5.65 3.45
N PHE A 126 5.34 4.59 2.94
CA PHE A 126 5.20 4.13 1.56
C PHE A 126 4.55 2.74 1.52
N GLU A 127 3.34 2.63 2.10
CA GLU A 127 2.61 1.36 2.21
C GLU A 127 2.38 0.68 0.85
N ASN A 128 2.17 1.49 -0.20
CA ASN A 128 2.01 1.04 -1.58
C ASN A 128 2.95 1.76 -2.57
N GLY A 129 4.19 2.01 -2.14
CA GLY A 129 5.23 2.62 -2.96
C GLY A 129 5.31 4.14 -2.84
N VAL A 130 6.36 4.70 -3.44
CA VAL A 130 6.68 6.14 -3.38
C VAL A 130 5.56 7.00 -3.96
N GLY A 131 4.87 6.53 -4.99
CA GLY A 131 3.72 7.21 -5.58
C GLY A 131 2.54 7.45 -4.64
N MET A 132 2.49 6.76 -3.48
CA MET A 132 1.51 7.05 -2.43
C MET A 132 1.61 8.51 -1.95
N ARG A 133 2.81 9.04 -1.86
CA ARG A 133 3.08 10.42 -1.39
C ARG A 133 3.45 11.38 -2.52
N TYR A 134 3.95 10.87 -3.65
CA TYR A 134 4.40 11.67 -4.80
C TYR A 134 3.58 11.33 -6.04
N LYS A 135 2.26 11.57 -5.96
CA LYS A 135 1.29 11.26 -7.03
C LYS A 135 1.69 11.92 -8.35
N GLY A 136 1.69 11.13 -9.42
CA GLY A 136 2.07 11.58 -10.76
C GLY A 136 3.59 11.71 -11.00
N ASN A 137 4.41 11.68 -9.94
CA ASN A 137 5.87 11.77 -10.04
C ASN A 137 6.58 10.44 -9.78
N ALA A 138 5.88 9.46 -9.22
CA ALA A 138 6.38 8.11 -8.99
C ALA A 138 5.26 7.09 -9.10
N ILE A 139 5.62 5.82 -9.33
CA ILE A 139 4.67 4.72 -9.44
C ILE A 139 3.99 4.47 -8.09
N SER A 140 2.66 4.38 -8.11
CA SER A 140 1.86 3.89 -6.99
C SER A 140 1.44 2.46 -7.29
N PHE A 141 1.80 1.52 -6.42
CA PHE A 141 1.28 0.16 -6.46
C PHE A 141 -0.14 0.09 -5.90
N PRO A 142 -0.88 -1.02 -6.09
CA PRO A 142 -2.18 -1.19 -5.47
C PRO A 142 -2.14 -1.14 -3.94
N ARG A 143 -3.25 -0.72 -3.32
CA ARG A 143 -3.42 -0.77 -1.87
C ARG A 143 -3.48 -2.20 -1.36
N ALA A 144 -3.24 -2.39 -0.05
CA ALA A 144 -3.11 -3.69 0.57
C ALA A 144 -4.37 -4.58 0.38
N MET A 145 -5.57 -4.03 0.40
CA MET A 145 -6.82 -4.79 0.15
C MET A 145 -6.78 -5.50 -1.21
N MET A 146 -6.38 -4.80 -2.28
CA MET A 146 -6.21 -5.40 -3.60
C MET A 146 -5.08 -6.42 -3.62
N LEU A 147 -3.96 -6.15 -2.94
CA LEU A 147 -2.85 -7.10 -2.78
C LEU A 147 -3.29 -8.36 -2.02
N GLY A 148 -4.26 -8.22 -1.11
CA GLY A 148 -4.90 -9.31 -0.39
C GLY A 148 -5.56 -10.35 -1.28
N ALA A 149 -5.99 -9.97 -2.47
CA ALA A 149 -6.63 -10.87 -3.45
C ALA A 149 -5.65 -11.78 -4.19
N ILE A 150 -4.36 -11.45 -4.23
CA ILE A 150 -3.32 -12.15 -5.00
C ILE A 150 -3.05 -13.54 -4.40
N GLN A 151 -2.86 -14.56 -5.26
CA GLN A 151 -2.52 -15.92 -4.83
C GLN A 151 -1.00 -16.21 -4.89
N ASP A 152 -0.27 -15.55 -5.77
CA ASP A 152 1.20 -15.66 -5.83
C ASP A 152 1.86 -14.57 -4.97
N ASN A 153 2.15 -14.90 -3.73
CA ASN A 153 2.75 -13.96 -2.77
C ASN A 153 4.17 -13.51 -3.15
N ARG A 154 4.86 -14.15 -4.11
CA ARG A 154 6.16 -13.68 -4.61
C ARG A 154 6.06 -12.29 -5.23
N LEU A 155 4.91 -11.94 -5.79
CA LEU A 155 4.67 -10.59 -6.33
C LEU A 155 4.77 -9.51 -5.26
N LEU A 156 4.40 -9.81 -4.01
CA LEU A 156 4.54 -8.87 -2.90
C LEU A 156 6.01 -8.73 -2.46
N TYR A 157 6.79 -9.81 -2.51
CA TYR A 157 8.23 -9.74 -2.29
C TYR A 157 8.92 -8.88 -3.36
N GLU A 158 8.60 -9.10 -4.65
CA GLU A 158 9.12 -8.30 -5.75
C GLU A 158 8.73 -6.82 -5.60
N MET A 159 7.47 -6.53 -5.20
CA MET A 159 7.01 -5.19 -4.89
C MET A 159 7.81 -4.57 -3.73
N GLY A 160 8.05 -5.33 -2.65
CA GLY A 160 8.88 -4.88 -1.52
C GLY A 160 10.30 -4.53 -1.94
N ARG A 161 10.91 -5.35 -2.81
CA ARG A 161 12.24 -5.08 -3.39
C ARG A 161 12.26 -3.79 -4.21
N GLU A 162 11.24 -3.58 -5.04
CA GLU A 162 11.13 -2.37 -5.87
C GLU A 162 10.93 -1.13 -5.01
N VAL A 163 10.00 -1.17 -4.05
CA VAL A 163 9.78 -0.05 -3.11
C VAL A 163 11.04 0.26 -2.30
N ALA A 164 11.82 -0.76 -1.91
CA ALA A 164 13.11 -0.54 -1.25
C ALA A 164 14.13 0.15 -2.17
N ARG A 165 14.18 -0.21 -3.45
CA ARG A 165 15.02 0.46 -4.46
C ARG A 165 14.64 1.95 -4.58
N GLU A 166 13.34 2.23 -4.67
CA GLU A 166 12.80 3.60 -4.73
C GLU A 166 13.14 4.38 -3.43
N CYS A 167 12.90 3.80 -2.26
CA CYS A 167 13.24 4.39 -0.96
C CYS A 167 14.72 4.78 -0.88
N ARG A 168 15.62 3.85 -1.19
CA ARG A 168 17.06 4.11 -1.18
C ARG A 168 17.47 5.18 -2.18
N ARG A 169 16.85 5.18 -3.37
CA ARG A 169 17.08 6.18 -4.40
C ARG A 169 16.70 7.59 -3.95
N MET A 170 15.75 7.70 -3.01
CA MET A 170 15.33 8.97 -2.40
C MET A 170 16.05 9.29 -1.07
N GLY A 171 16.90 8.40 -0.56
CA GLY A 171 17.55 8.55 0.74
C GLY A 171 16.64 8.23 1.93
N VAL A 172 15.60 7.41 1.72
CA VAL A 172 14.72 6.91 2.78
C VAL A 172 15.26 5.58 3.30
N HIS A 173 15.41 5.47 4.61
CA HIS A 173 16.04 4.35 5.31
C HIS A 173 15.02 3.43 6.00
N VAL A 174 13.89 4.00 6.43
CA VAL A 174 12.81 3.29 7.13
C VAL A 174 11.51 3.49 6.36
N ASN A 175 10.85 2.40 6.01
CA ASN A 175 9.48 2.45 5.51
C ASN A 175 8.53 1.98 6.62
N PHE A 176 7.62 2.84 7.07
CA PHE A 176 6.57 2.48 8.02
C PHE A 176 5.50 1.62 7.33
N ALA A 177 5.92 0.42 6.93
CA ALA A 177 5.16 -0.66 6.31
C ALA A 177 5.87 -2.01 6.57
N PRO A 178 5.15 -3.13 6.57
CA PRO A 178 3.75 -3.34 6.19
C PRO A 178 2.74 -3.01 7.29
N VAL A 179 1.49 -2.75 6.87
CA VAL A 179 0.33 -2.80 7.77
C VAL A 179 0.03 -4.28 8.05
N ALA A 180 0.09 -4.68 9.32
CA ALA A 180 -0.13 -6.05 9.79
C ALA A 180 -1.50 -6.22 10.49
N ASP A 181 -2.34 -5.19 10.45
CA ASP A 181 -3.68 -5.20 11.03
C ASP A 181 -4.61 -6.13 10.25
N VAL A 182 -5.37 -6.96 10.95
CA VAL A 182 -6.41 -7.83 10.36
C VAL A 182 -7.73 -7.07 10.35
N ASN A 183 -8.21 -6.70 9.16
CA ASN A 183 -9.42 -5.87 9.02
C ASN A 183 -10.69 -6.71 9.00
N ASN A 184 -11.23 -7.02 10.14
CA ASN A 184 -12.48 -7.76 10.33
C ASN A 184 -13.70 -6.86 10.64
N ASN A 185 -13.54 -5.55 10.55
CA ASN A 185 -14.60 -4.57 10.73
C ASN A 185 -14.72 -3.67 9.49
N ALA A 186 -15.79 -3.85 8.71
CA ALA A 186 -16.08 -3.05 7.52
C ALA A 186 -16.27 -1.55 7.84
N GLN A 187 -16.62 -1.20 9.08
CA GLN A 187 -16.80 0.19 9.51
C GLN A 187 -15.51 0.86 9.99
N ASN A 188 -14.37 0.15 9.94
CA ASN A 188 -13.09 0.71 10.35
C ASN A 188 -12.71 1.92 9.47
N PRO A 189 -12.58 3.13 10.06
CA PRO A 189 -12.34 4.36 9.29
C PRO A 189 -10.86 4.58 8.95
N VAL A 190 -9.94 3.79 9.55
CA VAL A 190 -8.49 4.01 9.48
C VAL A 190 -7.79 2.91 8.68
N ILE A 191 -8.08 1.65 8.99
CA ILE A 191 -7.38 0.51 8.40
C ILE A 191 -8.00 0.15 7.04
N GLY A 192 -9.23 -0.36 6.99
CA GLY A 192 -9.94 -0.59 5.73
C GLY A 192 -9.05 -1.17 4.61
N GLU A 193 -8.92 -0.44 3.51
CA GLU A 193 -8.10 -0.83 2.35
C GLU A 193 -6.59 -0.87 2.59
N ARG A 194 -6.11 -0.41 3.75
CA ARG A 194 -4.70 -0.51 4.13
C ARG A 194 -4.32 -1.90 4.63
N SER A 195 -5.31 -2.76 5.01
CA SER A 195 -5.10 -4.16 5.38
C SER A 195 -5.16 -5.08 4.17
N TYR A 196 -4.44 -6.21 4.24
CA TYR A 196 -4.51 -7.29 3.26
C TYR A 196 -5.80 -8.15 3.39
N GLY A 197 -6.71 -7.81 4.31
CA GLY A 197 -8.01 -8.44 4.46
C GLY A 197 -8.34 -8.88 5.89
N GLU A 198 -9.32 -9.79 6.02
CA GLU A 198 -9.87 -10.23 7.30
C GLU A 198 -9.27 -11.56 7.83
N ASP A 199 -8.56 -12.28 6.97
CA ASP A 199 -7.94 -13.54 7.38
C ASP A 199 -6.50 -13.32 7.88
N ARG A 200 -6.25 -13.71 9.12
CA ARG A 200 -4.94 -13.54 9.78
C ARG A 200 -3.78 -14.20 9.05
N HIS A 201 -4.00 -15.35 8.41
CA HIS A 201 -2.94 -16.06 7.69
C HIS A 201 -2.62 -15.37 6.38
N ASN A 202 -3.64 -14.89 5.66
CA ASN A 202 -3.46 -14.10 4.45
C ASN A 202 -2.72 -12.80 4.75
N VAL A 203 -3.13 -12.06 5.80
CA VAL A 203 -2.46 -10.84 6.25
C VAL A 203 -1.00 -11.12 6.62
N ALA A 204 -0.74 -12.14 7.47
CA ALA A 204 0.61 -12.49 7.89
C ALA A 204 1.52 -12.88 6.72
N ALA A 205 1.04 -13.73 5.80
CA ALA A 205 1.81 -14.19 4.65
C ALA A 205 2.19 -13.04 3.70
N LYS A 206 1.26 -12.14 3.44
CA LYS A 206 1.49 -10.98 2.55
C LYS A 206 2.37 -9.92 3.19
N ALA A 207 2.10 -9.58 4.45
CA ALA A 207 2.93 -8.66 5.21
C ALA A 207 4.38 -9.18 5.32
N TYR A 208 4.57 -10.49 5.52
CA TYR A 208 5.90 -11.11 5.53
C TYR A 208 6.64 -10.94 4.20
N GLN A 209 6.00 -11.25 3.07
CA GLN A 209 6.64 -11.15 1.76
C GLN A 209 7.04 -9.70 1.44
N TYR A 210 6.16 -8.74 1.73
CA TYR A 210 6.45 -7.33 1.54
C TYR A 210 7.60 -6.86 2.46
N MET A 211 7.55 -7.22 3.74
CA MET A 211 8.62 -6.98 4.72
C MET A 211 9.97 -7.55 4.24
N ALA A 212 9.98 -8.82 3.83
CA ALA A 212 11.19 -9.49 3.37
C ALA A 212 11.78 -8.78 2.15
N GLY A 213 10.96 -8.41 1.18
CA GLY A 213 11.38 -7.62 0.02
C GLY A 213 12.00 -6.28 0.40
N LEU A 214 11.38 -5.53 1.33
CA LEU A 214 11.92 -4.26 1.84
C LEU A 214 13.29 -4.45 2.50
N GLN A 215 13.42 -5.43 3.39
CA GLN A 215 14.65 -5.65 4.16
C GLN A 215 15.79 -6.21 3.31
N ASP A 216 15.53 -7.13 2.40
CA ASP A 216 16.49 -7.60 1.40
C ASP A 216 16.90 -6.49 0.43
N GLY A 217 16.04 -5.50 0.22
CA GLY A 217 16.33 -4.26 -0.50
C GLY A 217 17.16 -3.24 0.29
N GLY A 218 17.44 -3.50 1.58
CA GLY A 218 18.24 -2.63 2.45
C GLY A 218 17.45 -1.46 3.06
N VAL A 219 16.14 -1.61 3.26
CA VAL A 219 15.26 -0.66 3.95
C VAL A 219 14.68 -1.33 5.19
N LEU A 220 14.69 -0.63 6.32
CA LEU A 220 14.09 -1.13 7.56
C LEU A 220 12.56 -1.12 7.42
N ALA A 221 11.94 -2.31 7.49
CA ALA A 221 10.50 -2.46 7.52
C ALA A 221 9.94 -2.27 8.93
N CYS A 222 8.70 -1.79 9.03
CA CYS A 222 8.03 -1.54 10.30
C CYS A 222 6.61 -2.13 10.29
N ALA A 223 6.41 -3.21 11.04
CA ALA A 223 5.07 -3.79 11.21
C ALA A 223 4.19 -2.89 12.07
N LYS A 224 2.99 -2.57 11.60
CA LYS A 224 2.08 -1.64 12.27
C LYS A 224 0.61 -2.05 12.12
N HIS A 225 -0.22 -1.71 13.07
CA HIS A 225 -0.07 -0.92 14.31
C HIS A 225 -0.27 -1.85 15.51
N PHE A 226 0.82 -2.23 16.17
CA PHE A 226 0.79 -3.18 17.30
C PHE A 226 -0.08 -2.66 18.45
N PRO A 227 -0.98 -3.48 19.04
CA PRO A 227 -1.14 -4.95 18.87
C PRO A 227 -2.15 -5.38 17.80
N GLY A 228 -2.67 -4.47 16.98
CA GLY A 228 -3.65 -4.69 15.92
C GLY A 228 -4.79 -3.68 15.99
N HIS A 229 -5.01 -2.92 14.93
CA HIS A 229 -5.98 -1.82 14.82
C HIS A 229 -7.18 -2.16 13.92
N GLY A 230 -7.27 -3.41 13.44
CA GLY A 230 -8.23 -3.78 12.40
C GLY A 230 -9.68 -3.87 12.85
N ASP A 231 -9.94 -4.04 14.16
CA ASP A 231 -11.29 -4.19 14.73
C ASP A 231 -11.70 -2.96 15.58
N THR A 232 -11.52 -1.77 15.02
CA THR A 232 -11.97 -0.52 15.65
C THR A 232 -12.98 0.18 14.74
N ASP A 233 -13.89 0.94 15.33
CA ASP A 233 -14.90 1.79 14.67
C ASP A 233 -14.61 3.29 14.84
N GLN A 234 -13.51 3.64 15.50
CA GLN A 234 -13.09 5.01 15.79
C GLN A 234 -11.72 5.30 15.20
N ASP A 235 -11.50 6.57 14.87
CA ASP A 235 -10.23 7.06 14.33
C ASP A 235 -9.25 7.38 15.47
N SER A 236 -8.11 6.69 15.50
CA SER A 236 -7.04 6.92 16.48
C SER A 236 -6.36 8.29 16.35
N HIS A 237 -6.53 8.98 15.22
CA HIS A 237 -6.08 10.37 15.08
C HIS A 237 -6.92 11.36 15.91
N ASP A 238 -8.15 11.01 16.26
CA ASP A 238 -9.09 11.87 16.96
C ASP A 238 -9.46 11.40 18.36
N THR A 239 -9.39 10.10 18.62
CA THR A 239 -9.84 9.46 19.88
C THR A 239 -8.85 8.39 20.31
N LEU A 240 -9.11 7.74 21.45
CA LEU A 240 -8.41 6.52 21.88
C LEU A 240 -9.33 5.31 21.65
N PRO A 241 -9.22 4.60 20.51
CA PRO A 241 -10.07 3.45 20.24
C PRO A 241 -9.80 2.31 21.22
N ALA A 242 -10.84 1.53 21.52
CA ALA A 242 -10.74 0.38 22.41
C ALA A 242 -10.76 -0.95 21.64
N ILE A 243 -9.97 -1.91 22.09
CA ILE A 243 -10.00 -3.33 21.68
C ILE A 243 -10.36 -4.16 22.93
N PRO A 244 -11.66 -4.31 23.26
CA PRO A 244 -12.10 -4.85 24.55
C PRO A 244 -12.15 -6.39 24.59
N TYR A 245 -11.30 -7.05 23.80
CA TYR A 245 -11.28 -8.50 23.71
C TYR A 245 -10.38 -9.16 24.76
N ARG A 246 -10.66 -10.45 25.04
CA ARG A 246 -9.82 -11.28 25.92
C ARG A 246 -8.48 -11.61 25.24
N ARG A 247 -7.49 -11.95 26.04
CA ARG A 247 -6.14 -12.27 25.57
C ARG A 247 -6.13 -13.38 24.53
N GLU A 248 -6.93 -14.42 24.71
CA GLU A 248 -6.99 -15.55 23.77
C GLU A 248 -7.47 -15.12 22.37
N ARG A 249 -8.39 -14.14 22.31
CA ARG A 249 -8.85 -13.56 21.04
C ARG A 249 -7.73 -12.76 20.40
N LEU A 250 -7.03 -11.92 21.16
CA LEU A 250 -5.90 -11.13 20.65
C LEU A 250 -4.79 -12.04 20.12
N ASP A 251 -4.39 -13.07 20.87
CA ASP A 251 -3.36 -14.03 20.46
C ASP A 251 -3.76 -14.78 19.18
N SER A 252 -5.05 -15.07 19.03
CA SER A 252 -5.56 -15.84 17.91
C SER A 252 -5.77 -15.02 16.63
N LEU A 253 -5.94 -13.70 16.72
CA LEU A 253 -6.26 -12.85 15.56
C LEU A 253 -5.32 -11.66 15.44
N GLU A 254 -5.44 -10.67 16.32
CA GLU A 254 -4.74 -9.39 16.19
C GLU A 254 -3.22 -9.54 16.28
N LEU A 255 -2.72 -10.30 17.24
CA LEU A 255 -1.29 -10.54 17.47
C LEU A 255 -0.67 -11.57 16.52
N PHE A 256 -1.50 -12.38 15.83
CA PHE A 256 -0.99 -13.45 14.97
C PHE A 256 -0.06 -12.94 13.85
N PRO A 257 -0.38 -11.91 13.06
CA PRO A 257 0.53 -11.40 12.05
C PRO A 257 1.83 -10.84 12.66
N PHE A 258 1.75 -10.13 13.78
CA PHE A 258 2.94 -9.61 14.48
C PHE A 258 3.85 -10.74 14.95
N LYS A 259 3.29 -11.81 15.52
CA LYS A 259 4.06 -13.01 15.90
C LYS A 259 4.79 -13.60 14.69
N MET A 260 4.10 -13.80 13.58
CA MET A 260 4.71 -14.32 12.36
C MET A 260 5.82 -13.41 11.83
N LEU A 261 5.66 -12.10 11.89
CA LEU A 261 6.66 -11.15 11.43
C LEU A 261 7.87 -11.09 12.35
N THR A 262 7.68 -11.12 13.69
CA THR A 262 8.79 -11.14 14.66
C THR A 262 9.62 -12.41 14.57
N GLU A 263 8.97 -13.59 14.48
CA GLU A 263 9.63 -14.88 14.27
C GLU A 263 10.44 -14.93 12.96
N ASN A 264 10.04 -14.14 11.96
CA ASN A 264 10.70 -14.06 10.65
C ASN A 264 11.56 -12.81 10.46
N GLY A 265 11.87 -12.08 11.53
CA GLY A 265 12.94 -11.10 11.55
C GLY A 265 12.56 -9.70 11.09
N VAL A 266 11.32 -9.26 11.31
CA VAL A 266 10.96 -7.85 11.11
C VAL A 266 11.87 -6.96 11.96
N GLY A 267 12.41 -5.91 11.35
CA GLY A 267 13.40 -5.06 12.00
C GLY A 267 12.82 -3.98 12.91
N SER A 268 11.54 -3.61 12.71
CA SER A 268 10.87 -2.68 13.60
C SER A 268 9.36 -2.92 13.70
N VAL A 269 8.78 -2.41 14.80
CA VAL A 269 7.34 -2.46 15.11
C VAL A 269 6.90 -1.08 15.56
N MET A 270 5.73 -0.62 15.11
CA MET A 270 5.10 0.61 15.58
C MET A 270 3.95 0.29 16.52
N THR A 271 3.99 0.86 17.73
CA THR A 271 2.95 0.69 18.76
C THR A 271 1.82 1.69 18.56
N ALA A 272 0.60 1.21 18.53
CA ALA A 272 -0.59 2.04 18.32
C ALA A 272 -1.04 2.77 19.59
N HIS A 273 -1.78 3.84 19.39
CA HIS A 273 -2.55 4.50 20.48
C HIS A 273 -3.93 3.83 20.59
N LEU A 274 -3.96 2.67 21.25
CA LEU A 274 -5.17 1.86 21.48
C LEU A 274 -5.30 1.52 22.97
N TRP A 275 -6.52 1.52 23.48
CA TRP A 275 -6.79 0.95 24.79
C TRP A 275 -7.15 -0.52 24.68
N VAL A 276 -6.31 -1.39 25.25
CA VAL A 276 -6.47 -2.85 25.21
C VAL A 276 -6.47 -3.39 26.64
N PRO A 277 -7.64 -3.50 27.29
CA PRO A 277 -7.76 -3.86 28.72
C PRO A 277 -7.15 -5.22 29.08
N SER A 278 -7.04 -6.15 28.13
CA SER A 278 -6.43 -7.46 28.37
C SER A 278 -4.90 -7.43 28.37
N LEU A 279 -4.29 -6.37 27.83
CA LEU A 279 -2.84 -6.13 27.91
C LEU A 279 -2.48 -5.19 29.06
N ASP A 280 -3.32 -4.18 29.33
CA ASP A 280 -3.13 -3.24 30.43
C ASP A 280 -4.49 -2.88 31.06
N LYS A 281 -4.62 -3.15 32.36
CA LYS A 281 -5.88 -2.96 33.08
C LYS A 281 -6.21 -1.49 33.40
N ARG A 282 -5.25 -0.57 33.22
CA ARG A 282 -5.48 0.85 33.41
C ARG A 282 -6.49 1.36 32.39
N VAL A 283 -7.53 2.06 32.86
CA VAL A 283 -8.59 2.58 32.00
C VAL A 283 -8.06 3.70 31.13
N ASN A 284 -8.40 3.67 29.84
CA ASN A 284 -7.97 4.65 28.84
C ASN A 284 -6.43 4.81 28.75
N TRP A 285 -5.69 3.73 28.98
CA TRP A 285 -4.23 3.74 28.88
C TRP A 285 -3.78 3.23 27.51
N PRO A 286 -3.11 4.09 26.70
CA PRO A 286 -2.66 3.69 25.37
C PRO A 286 -1.61 2.57 25.42
N THR A 287 -1.69 1.62 24.51
CA THR A 287 -0.69 0.54 24.39
C THR A 287 0.71 1.05 24.10
N SER A 288 0.85 2.17 23.39
CA SER A 288 2.15 2.86 23.18
C SER A 288 2.80 3.37 24.48
N LEU A 289 2.03 3.53 25.57
CA LEU A 289 2.50 3.95 26.90
C LEU A 289 2.46 2.81 27.92
N SER A 290 2.21 1.57 27.46
CA SER A 290 2.05 0.40 28.33
C SER A 290 3.29 -0.47 28.36
N GLU A 291 3.97 -0.50 29.53
CA GLU A 291 5.08 -1.45 29.75
C GLU A 291 4.62 -2.90 29.59
N SER A 292 3.40 -3.24 30.01
CA SER A 292 2.85 -4.58 29.85
C SER A 292 2.68 -4.97 28.39
N ALA A 293 2.17 -4.07 27.55
CA ALA A 293 2.03 -4.34 26.11
C ALA A 293 3.41 -4.49 25.42
N ILE A 294 4.36 -3.63 25.76
CA ILE A 294 5.66 -3.60 25.07
C ILE A 294 6.62 -4.62 25.67
N GLN A 295 6.88 -4.62 26.98
CA GLN A 295 7.88 -5.50 27.57
C GLN A 295 7.41 -6.94 27.72
N ASN A 296 6.14 -7.15 28.18
CA ASN A 296 5.66 -8.50 28.38
C ASN A 296 5.18 -9.12 27.05
N THR A 297 4.29 -8.42 26.30
CA THR A 297 3.73 -9.02 25.10
C THR A 297 4.70 -8.94 23.92
N LEU A 298 5.15 -7.74 23.51
CA LEU A 298 5.98 -7.62 22.30
C LEU A 298 7.40 -8.18 22.51
N ARG A 299 8.11 -7.74 23.57
CA ARG A 299 9.51 -8.15 23.80
C ARG A 299 9.62 -9.60 24.25
N LYS A 300 8.82 -10.01 25.27
CA LYS A 300 8.96 -11.33 25.89
C LYS A 300 8.14 -12.39 25.15
N ASP A 301 6.81 -12.22 25.02
CA ASP A 301 5.95 -13.27 24.46
C ASP A 301 6.18 -13.46 22.96
N LEU A 302 6.40 -12.35 22.20
CA LEU A 302 6.69 -12.40 20.76
C LEU A 302 8.20 -12.40 20.45
N ASN A 303 9.06 -12.40 21.47
CA ASN A 303 10.54 -12.44 21.37
C ASN A 303 11.12 -11.40 20.39
N PHE A 304 10.62 -10.16 20.43
CA PHE A 304 11.03 -9.12 19.50
C PHE A 304 12.26 -8.33 19.98
N GLU A 305 13.30 -8.25 19.16
CA GLU A 305 14.56 -7.57 19.48
C GLU A 305 14.92 -6.40 18.55
N GLY A 306 14.04 -6.06 17.61
CA GLY A 306 14.19 -4.92 16.71
C GLY A 306 13.86 -3.57 17.37
N LEU A 307 13.72 -2.51 16.57
CA LEU A 307 13.30 -1.19 17.03
C LEU A 307 11.80 -1.11 17.31
N VAL A 308 11.42 -0.48 18.40
CA VAL A 308 10.03 -0.13 18.71
C VAL A 308 9.86 1.37 18.56
N PHE A 309 8.99 1.75 17.62
CA PHE A 309 8.53 3.13 17.43
C PHE A 309 7.18 3.32 18.11
N THR A 310 6.92 4.49 18.68
CA THR A 310 5.54 4.89 18.95
C THR A 310 4.83 5.22 17.64
N ASP A 311 3.51 5.18 17.58
CA ASP A 311 2.76 5.99 16.63
C ASP A 311 2.95 7.49 16.94
N ALA A 312 2.46 8.38 16.10
CA ALA A 312 2.71 9.82 16.21
C ALA A 312 2.19 10.41 17.52
N MET A 313 3.08 10.86 18.41
CA MET A 313 2.73 11.36 19.74
C MET A 313 1.91 12.66 19.74
N GLU A 314 1.81 13.34 18.60
CA GLU A 314 0.94 14.50 18.43
C GLU A 314 -0.54 14.14 18.16
N MET A 315 -0.86 12.84 17.90
CA MET A 315 -2.23 12.36 17.70
C MET A 315 -3.08 12.59 18.94
N LYS A 316 -4.35 13.02 18.76
CA LYS A 316 -5.22 13.46 19.86
C LYS A 316 -5.57 12.38 20.89
N GLY A 317 -5.45 11.11 20.53
CA GLY A 317 -5.67 9.97 21.44
C GLY A 317 -4.74 9.92 22.65
N VAL A 318 -3.56 10.58 22.59
CA VAL A 318 -2.57 10.61 23.68
C VAL A 318 -2.61 11.92 24.47
N PRO A 319 -2.65 13.11 23.85
CA PRO A 319 -2.39 14.37 24.55
C PRO A 319 -3.48 14.85 25.48
N LEU A 320 -4.70 14.36 25.35
CA LEU A 320 -5.85 14.84 26.14
C LEU A 320 -5.77 14.47 27.62
N VAL A 321 -4.88 13.54 28.00
CA VAL A 321 -4.79 12.97 29.35
C VAL A 321 -3.49 13.35 30.07
N PHE A 322 -2.41 13.67 29.33
CA PHE A 322 -1.06 13.83 29.85
C PHE A 322 -0.54 15.28 29.72
N ALA A 323 0.25 15.70 30.71
CA ALA A 323 0.97 16.97 30.63
C ALA A 323 2.01 16.97 29.50
N PRO A 324 2.40 18.14 28.98
CA PRO A 324 3.45 18.26 27.96
C PRO A 324 4.74 17.56 28.38
N GLY A 325 5.29 16.71 27.48
CA GLY A 325 6.48 15.89 27.74
C GLY A 325 6.27 14.65 28.62
N GLU A 326 5.17 14.56 29.37
CA GLU A 326 4.87 13.42 30.24
C GLU A 326 4.62 12.15 29.40
N ALA A 327 3.84 12.25 28.33
CA ALA A 327 3.57 11.13 27.43
C ALA A 327 4.86 10.59 26.79
N ASP A 328 5.81 11.47 26.44
CA ASP A 328 7.11 11.07 25.87
C ASP A 328 7.95 10.28 26.88
N VAL A 329 7.96 10.71 28.16
CA VAL A 329 8.60 9.98 29.25
C VAL A 329 7.95 8.61 29.45
N LEU A 330 6.63 8.54 29.49
CA LEU A 330 5.89 7.28 29.64
C LEU A 330 6.12 6.33 28.48
N ALA A 331 6.20 6.84 27.24
CA ALA A 331 6.53 6.04 26.06
C ALA A 331 7.91 5.40 26.17
N LEU A 332 8.92 6.16 26.58
CA LEU A 332 10.28 5.63 26.82
C LEU A 332 10.32 4.67 28.01
N GLN A 333 9.61 4.96 29.09
CA GLN A 333 9.48 4.09 30.25
C GLN A 333 8.81 2.75 29.90
N ALA A 334 7.81 2.78 29.02
CA ALA A 334 7.14 1.59 28.53
C ALA A 334 8.06 0.69 27.67
N GLY A 335 9.12 1.25 27.10
CA GLY A 335 10.15 0.51 26.37
C GLY A 335 10.12 0.70 24.86
N ASN A 336 9.48 1.77 24.35
CA ASN A 336 9.73 2.22 22.99
C ASN A 336 11.17 2.69 22.86
N ASP A 337 11.81 2.40 21.73
CA ASP A 337 13.18 2.86 21.45
C ASP A 337 13.17 4.26 20.83
N VAL A 338 12.12 4.59 20.06
CA VAL A 338 11.98 5.86 19.34
C VAL A 338 10.61 6.46 19.57
N VAL A 339 10.59 7.68 20.09
CA VAL A 339 9.39 8.52 20.21
C VAL A 339 9.19 9.25 18.89
N LEU A 340 8.11 8.91 18.18
CA LEU A 340 7.79 9.49 16.88
C LEU A 340 6.94 10.76 17.05
N LEU A 341 7.39 11.88 16.46
CA LEU A 341 6.67 13.15 16.38
C LEU A 341 6.22 13.67 17.77
N PRO A 342 7.16 13.96 18.69
CA PRO A 342 6.81 14.60 19.94
C PRO A 342 6.13 15.96 19.67
N ARG A 343 5.13 16.32 20.48
CA ARG A 343 4.37 17.58 20.28
C ARG A 343 5.25 18.82 20.40
N ASN A 344 6.19 18.78 21.34
CA ASN A 344 7.16 19.85 21.60
C ASN A 344 8.46 19.24 22.09
N MET A 345 9.52 19.44 21.31
CA MET A 345 10.81 18.82 21.62
C MET A 345 11.50 19.41 22.85
N ASP A 346 11.31 20.71 23.15
CA ASP A 346 11.85 21.33 24.36
C ASP A 346 11.21 20.74 25.63
N GLU A 347 9.90 20.57 25.62
CA GLU A 347 9.15 19.96 26.73
C GLU A 347 9.50 18.49 26.90
N ALA A 348 9.57 17.71 25.81
CA ALA A 348 9.96 16.31 25.81
C ALA A 348 11.38 16.11 26.40
N MET A 349 12.36 16.86 25.92
CA MET A 349 13.74 16.79 26.43
C MET A 349 13.83 17.23 27.89
N GLY A 350 13.13 18.28 28.29
CA GLY A 350 13.06 18.77 29.68
C GLY A 350 12.47 17.71 30.61
N ALA A 351 11.36 17.10 30.21
CA ALA A 351 10.70 16.05 30.99
C ALA A 351 11.56 14.80 31.13
N VAL A 352 12.20 14.33 30.06
CA VAL A 352 13.10 13.16 30.07
C VAL A 352 14.32 13.40 30.97
N LYS A 353 14.97 14.58 30.89
CA LYS A 353 16.07 14.97 31.79
C LYS A 353 15.62 14.97 33.26
N SER A 354 14.46 15.57 33.56
CA SER A 354 13.89 15.59 34.90
C SER A 354 13.60 14.17 35.44
N ALA A 355 13.03 13.30 34.58
CA ALA A 355 12.72 11.93 34.95
C ALA A 355 13.99 11.09 35.24
N LEU A 356 15.09 11.31 34.49
CA LEU A 356 16.39 10.70 34.75
C LEU A 356 17.01 11.19 36.06
N GLN A 357 16.91 12.48 36.37
CA GLN A 357 17.40 13.05 37.64
C GLN A 357 16.63 12.52 38.85
N LYS A 358 15.33 12.32 38.69
CA LYS A 358 14.45 11.75 39.72
C LYS A 358 14.57 10.22 39.84
N GLY A 359 15.28 9.56 38.92
CA GLY A 359 15.41 8.10 38.90
C GLY A 359 14.13 7.35 38.47
N THR A 360 13.15 8.05 37.88
CA THR A 360 11.92 7.43 37.35
C THR A 360 12.10 6.83 35.96
N LEU A 361 13.13 7.24 35.21
CA LEU A 361 13.59 6.60 33.99
C LEU A 361 14.92 5.88 34.24
N ASP A 362 15.01 4.64 33.77
CA ASP A 362 16.25 3.84 33.85
C ASP A 362 17.21 4.22 32.72
N ARG A 363 18.30 4.87 33.09
CA ARG A 363 19.36 5.31 32.17
C ARG A 363 19.95 4.16 31.37
N ALA A 364 20.14 2.99 31.97
CA ALA A 364 20.73 1.83 31.29
C ALA A 364 19.81 1.31 30.19
N LYS A 365 18.50 1.26 30.44
CA LYS A 365 17.50 0.89 29.42
C LYS A 365 17.50 1.88 28.24
N LEU A 366 17.57 3.20 28.51
CA LEU A 366 17.63 4.21 27.44
C LEU A 366 18.90 4.07 26.60
N TRP A 367 20.05 3.80 27.23
CA TRP A 367 21.30 3.59 26.50
C TRP A 367 21.28 2.33 25.64
N GLN A 368 20.57 1.29 26.06
CA GLN A 368 20.33 0.12 25.21
C GLN A 368 19.51 0.49 23.97
N SER A 369 18.46 1.31 24.11
CA SER A 369 17.68 1.83 22.98
C SER A 369 18.53 2.66 22.03
N VAL A 370 19.37 3.58 22.54
CA VAL A 370 20.32 4.34 21.71
C VAL A 370 21.25 3.39 20.94
N LYS A 371 21.81 2.37 21.59
CA LYS A 371 22.67 1.40 20.89
C LYS A 371 21.93 0.59 19.84
N ARG A 372 20.63 0.21 20.05
CA ARG A 372 19.80 -0.42 19.01
C ARG A 372 19.61 0.51 17.81
N ILE A 373 19.35 1.80 18.05
CA ILE A 373 19.21 2.81 16.98
C ILE A 373 20.51 2.94 16.19
N LEU A 374 21.66 2.99 16.87
CA LEU A 374 22.98 3.06 16.22
C LEU A 374 23.26 1.80 15.39
N ARG A 375 22.93 0.60 15.89
CA ARG A 375 23.05 -0.65 15.11
C ARG A 375 22.16 -0.64 13.87
N ALA A 376 20.92 -0.17 14.00
CA ALA A 376 20.04 -0.01 12.84
C ALA A 376 20.67 0.94 11.80
N LYS A 377 21.22 2.08 12.23
CA LYS A 377 21.96 3.01 11.37
C LYS A 377 23.14 2.35 10.68
N TYR A 378 23.94 1.60 11.40
CA TYR A 378 25.07 0.87 10.82
C TYR A 378 24.63 -0.12 9.75
N ARG A 379 23.65 -0.97 10.07
CA ARG A 379 23.10 -1.99 9.14
C ARG A 379 22.42 -1.40 7.92
N LEU A 380 21.96 -0.16 8.00
CA LEU A 380 21.42 0.62 6.89
C LEU A 380 22.51 1.33 6.06
N GLY A 381 23.79 1.19 6.44
CA GLY A 381 24.92 1.81 5.74
C GLY A 381 25.17 3.27 6.12
N LEU A 382 24.52 3.77 7.18
CA LEU A 382 24.69 5.16 7.64
C LEU A 382 26.00 5.40 8.39
N ASN A 383 26.82 4.38 8.62
CA ASN A 383 28.22 4.53 9.07
C ASN A 383 29.11 5.18 7.99
N ALA A 384 28.68 5.14 6.70
CA ALA A 384 29.32 5.80 5.57
C ALA A 384 28.24 6.35 4.63
N PRO A 385 27.49 7.41 5.05
CA PRO A 385 26.32 7.86 4.31
C PRO A 385 26.71 8.42 2.95
N GLN A 386 25.95 8.01 1.92
CA GLN A 386 26.10 8.52 0.57
C GLN A 386 25.12 9.66 0.36
N ARG A 387 25.57 10.71 -0.34
CA ARG A 387 24.68 11.76 -0.80
C ARG A 387 23.74 11.22 -1.87
N VAL A 388 22.45 11.55 -1.78
CA VAL A 388 21.48 11.20 -2.82
C VAL A 388 21.78 11.98 -4.09
N GLU A 389 21.97 11.26 -5.19
CA GLU A 389 22.14 11.85 -6.53
C GLU A 389 20.80 12.38 -7.04
N LEU A 390 20.74 13.64 -7.49
CA LEU A 390 19.50 14.27 -7.95
C LEU A 390 19.22 14.02 -9.43
N ALA A 391 20.27 13.78 -10.23
CA ALA A 391 20.11 13.54 -11.65
C ALA A 391 19.26 12.30 -11.94
N ASN A 392 18.37 12.40 -12.91
CA ASN A 392 17.49 11.32 -13.39
C ASN A 392 16.56 10.71 -12.31
N LEU A 393 16.36 11.36 -11.17
CA LEU A 393 15.59 10.77 -10.06
C LEU A 393 14.18 10.38 -10.49
N SER A 394 13.40 11.26 -11.12
CA SER A 394 12.05 10.97 -11.61
C SER A 394 12.03 9.77 -12.58
N ARG A 395 13.00 9.68 -13.50
CA ARG A 395 13.11 8.54 -14.42
C ARG A 395 13.37 7.24 -13.65
N ASP A 396 14.28 7.28 -12.69
CA ASP A 396 14.68 6.12 -11.90
C ASP A 396 13.55 5.62 -10.96
N LEU A 397 12.57 6.47 -10.63
CA LEU A 397 11.36 6.12 -9.86
C LEU A 397 10.20 5.63 -10.74
N ASN A 398 10.32 5.74 -12.09
CA ASN A 398 9.27 5.39 -13.03
C ASN A 398 9.79 4.44 -14.12
N THR A 399 10.50 3.39 -13.71
CA THR A 399 11.10 2.45 -14.66
C THR A 399 10.04 1.59 -15.36
N PRO A 400 10.27 1.20 -16.61
CA PRO A 400 9.39 0.29 -17.32
C PRO A 400 9.21 -1.05 -16.60
N GLU A 401 10.26 -1.55 -15.92
CA GLU A 401 10.23 -2.79 -15.14
C GLU A 401 9.29 -2.67 -13.93
N ALA A 402 9.30 -1.54 -13.24
CA ALA A 402 8.38 -1.28 -12.13
C ALA A 402 6.92 -1.18 -12.62
N LEU A 403 6.68 -0.57 -13.78
CA LEU A 403 5.36 -0.56 -14.43
C LEU A 403 4.93 -1.97 -14.85
N ALA A 404 5.83 -2.79 -15.39
CA ALA A 404 5.56 -4.19 -15.73
C ALA A 404 5.24 -5.03 -14.48
N LEU A 405 5.93 -4.79 -13.37
CA LEU A 405 5.62 -5.40 -12.08
C LEU A 405 4.22 -4.99 -11.60
N LYS A 406 3.89 -3.70 -11.63
CA LYS A 406 2.54 -3.20 -11.31
C LYS A 406 1.48 -3.88 -12.18
N HIS A 407 1.72 -4.02 -13.48
CA HIS A 407 0.81 -4.69 -14.40
C HIS A 407 0.57 -6.16 -13.98
N ARG A 408 1.63 -6.91 -13.63
CA ARG A 408 1.50 -8.30 -13.15
C ARG A 408 0.72 -8.37 -11.84
N ILE A 409 0.99 -7.47 -10.89
CA ILE A 409 0.29 -7.37 -9.61
C ILE A 409 -1.20 -7.12 -9.84
N VAL A 410 -1.56 -6.10 -10.61
CA VAL A 410 -2.96 -5.75 -10.90
C VAL A 410 -3.68 -6.90 -11.61
N SER A 411 -3.05 -7.52 -12.62
CA SER A 411 -3.62 -8.65 -13.36
C SER A 411 -3.93 -9.85 -12.44
N ASN A 412 -3.05 -10.14 -11.47
CA ASN A 412 -3.23 -11.26 -10.53
C ASN A 412 -4.20 -10.97 -9.38
N ALA A 413 -4.57 -9.71 -9.18
CA ALA A 413 -5.47 -9.29 -8.12
C ALA A 413 -6.94 -9.23 -8.55
N LEU A 414 -7.23 -9.13 -9.86
CA LEU A 414 -8.61 -9.11 -10.34
C LEU A 414 -9.34 -10.39 -9.95
N ALA A 415 -10.48 -10.26 -9.26
CA ALA A 415 -11.23 -11.40 -8.73
C ALA A 415 -12.57 -11.57 -9.44
N LEU A 416 -12.76 -12.71 -10.10
CA LEU A 416 -14.06 -13.11 -10.63
C LEU A 416 -14.90 -13.69 -9.47
N VAL A 417 -15.75 -12.84 -8.89
CA VAL A 417 -16.53 -13.20 -7.70
C VAL A 417 -17.72 -14.10 -8.08
N ARG A 418 -18.30 -13.86 -9.27
CA ARG A 418 -19.50 -14.53 -9.72
C ARG A 418 -19.55 -14.61 -11.25
N ASP A 419 -20.03 -15.76 -11.80
CA ASP A 419 -20.32 -15.95 -13.23
C ASP A 419 -21.34 -17.09 -13.40
N GLU A 420 -22.61 -16.83 -13.06
CA GLU A 420 -23.67 -17.85 -13.03
C GLU A 420 -24.02 -18.42 -14.40
N LYS A 421 -23.89 -17.60 -15.43
CA LYS A 421 -24.25 -17.95 -16.80
C LYS A 421 -23.07 -18.33 -17.68
N ASN A 422 -21.88 -18.47 -17.09
CA ASN A 422 -20.62 -18.72 -17.84
C ASN A 422 -20.39 -17.67 -18.94
N LEU A 423 -20.65 -16.40 -18.63
CA LEU A 423 -20.55 -15.30 -19.59
C LEU A 423 -19.12 -14.87 -19.84
N ILE A 424 -18.24 -15.01 -18.83
CA ILE A 424 -16.86 -14.49 -18.91
C ILE A 424 -16.12 -15.07 -20.12
N GLY A 425 -15.45 -14.19 -20.87
CA GLY A 425 -14.84 -14.54 -22.16
C GLY A 425 -15.80 -14.43 -23.33
N PHE A 426 -17.08 -14.24 -23.12
CA PHE A 426 -18.15 -14.08 -24.10
C PHE A 426 -18.02 -15.06 -25.28
N PRO A 427 -18.35 -16.36 -25.09
CA PRO A 427 -18.45 -17.30 -26.19
C PRO A 427 -19.43 -16.75 -27.24
N ASN A 428 -19.15 -16.91 -28.52
CA ASN A 428 -19.97 -16.40 -29.64
C ASN A 428 -20.07 -14.84 -29.65
N LEU A 429 -18.96 -14.17 -29.37
CA LEU A 429 -18.84 -12.71 -29.31
C LEU A 429 -19.47 -12.00 -30.52
N GLU A 430 -19.31 -12.58 -31.70
CA GLU A 430 -19.79 -12.07 -33.00
C GLU A 430 -21.32 -11.99 -33.12
N ASN A 431 -22.05 -12.74 -32.29
CA ASN A 431 -23.51 -12.79 -32.28
C ASN A 431 -24.12 -11.93 -31.17
N LEU A 432 -23.32 -11.26 -30.36
CA LEU A 432 -23.79 -10.49 -29.20
C LEU A 432 -23.69 -8.98 -29.46
N LYS A 433 -24.73 -8.26 -29.09
CA LYS A 433 -24.77 -6.80 -29.06
C LYS A 433 -24.39 -6.30 -27.66
N PHE A 434 -23.35 -5.50 -27.59
CA PHE A 434 -22.82 -4.97 -26.33
C PHE A 434 -23.13 -3.49 -26.15
N ALA A 435 -23.39 -3.11 -24.92
CA ALA A 435 -23.26 -1.74 -24.44
C ALA A 435 -22.33 -1.68 -23.24
N THR A 436 -21.67 -0.55 -23.05
CA THR A 436 -21.00 -0.23 -21.77
C THR A 436 -21.77 0.86 -21.05
N LEU A 437 -21.80 0.79 -19.73
CA LEU A 437 -22.37 1.79 -18.86
C LEU A 437 -21.41 2.11 -17.72
N ALA A 438 -20.97 3.37 -17.62
CA ALA A 438 -20.23 3.85 -16.45
C ALA A 438 -21.22 4.51 -15.49
N ILE A 439 -21.34 4.00 -14.27
CA ILE A 439 -22.16 4.57 -13.20
C ILE A 439 -21.22 5.34 -12.27
N GLY A 440 -21.49 6.63 -12.05
CA GLY A 440 -20.69 7.52 -11.20
C GLY A 440 -19.53 8.23 -11.92
N ASP A 441 -19.39 8.05 -13.24
CA ASP A 441 -18.45 8.83 -14.08
C ASP A 441 -19.16 9.30 -15.37
N THR A 442 -19.08 10.59 -15.65
CA THR A 442 -19.71 11.21 -16.82
C THR A 442 -18.83 11.23 -18.07
N ASN A 443 -17.56 10.90 -17.95
CA ASN A 443 -16.61 10.85 -19.05
C ASN A 443 -16.44 9.42 -19.57
N ARG A 444 -16.00 9.29 -20.83
CA ARG A 444 -15.62 8.00 -21.37
C ARG A 444 -14.43 7.44 -20.59
N THR A 445 -14.62 6.28 -19.98
CA THR A 445 -13.62 5.66 -19.11
C THR A 445 -12.60 4.82 -19.91
N VAL A 446 -11.46 4.52 -19.27
CA VAL A 446 -10.46 3.61 -19.84
C VAL A 446 -11.05 2.21 -20.03
N PHE A 447 -11.87 1.74 -19.09
CA PHE A 447 -12.60 0.47 -19.20
C PHE A 447 -13.48 0.41 -20.46
N GLN A 448 -14.30 1.43 -20.69
CA GLN A 448 -15.14 1.51 -21.88
C GLN A 448 -14.33 1.51 -23.18
N THR A 449 -13.22 2.24 -23.18
CA THR A 449 -12.32 2.31 -24.34
C THR A 449 -11.74 0.95 -24.69
N TYR A 450 -11.21 0.24 -23.68
CA TYR A 450 -10.63 -1.09 -23.89
C TYR A 450 -11.70 -2.17 -24.20
N CYS A 451 -12.92 -2.07 -23.66
CA CYS A 451 -14.02 -2.93 -24.08
C CYS A 451 -14.30 -2.78 -25.57
N GLY A 452 -14.31 -1.54 -26.09
CA GLY A 452 -14.53 -1.23 -27.51
C GLY A 452 -13.48 -1.82 -28.46
N ASN A 453 -12.31 -2.22 -27.96
CA ASN A 453 -11.30 -2.91 -28.79
C ASN A 453 -11.66 -4.36 -29.13
N TYR A 454 -12.64 -4.96 -28.43
CA TYR A 454 -13.01 -6.37 -28.61
C TYR A 454 -14.29 -6.57 -29.42
N ALA A 455 -15.23 -5.62 -29.35
CA ALA A 455 -16.48 -5.68 -30.10
C ALA A 455 -17.04 -4.27 -30.35
N PRO A 456 -17.79 -4.05 -31.45
CA PRO A 456 -18.56 -2.82 -31.61
C PRO A 456 -19.58 -2.67 -30.49
N MET A 457 -19.64 -1.49 -29.85
CA MET A 457 -20.59 -1.26 -28.76
C MET A 457 -20.95 0.21 -28.56
N ALA A 458 -22.11 0.44 -27.98
CA ALA A 458 -22.53 1.76 -27.54
C ALA A 458 -22.00 2.04 -26.13
N HIS A 459 -21.72 3.30 -25.85
CA HIS A 459 -21.18 3.73 -24.56
C HIS A 459 -22.10 4.73 -23.89
N PHE A 460 -22.43 4.47 -22.63
CA PHE A 460 -23.29 5.28 -21.80
C PHE A 460 -22.62 5.64 -20.50
N ASN A 461 -23.00 6.78 -19.93
CA ASN A 461 -22.44 7.28 -18.68
C ASN A 461 -23.55 7.90 -17.82
N THR A 462 -23.41 7.82 -16.50
CA THR A 462 -24.32 8.51 -15.57
C THR A 462 -23.53 9.29 -14.53
N PRO A 463 -24.06 10.43 -14.08
CA PRO A 463 -23.61 11.05 -12.83
C PRO A 463 -23.99 10.18 -11.63
N LYS A 464 -23.54 10.56 -10.43
CA LYS A 464 -23.90 9.89 -9.17
C LYS A 464 -25.39 9.96 -8.84
N GLU A 465 -26.04 11.08 -9.17
CA GLU A 465 -27.49 11.25 -9.04
C GLU A 465 -28.15 10.98 -10.41
N VAL A 466 -28.80 9.83 -10.51
CA VAL A 466 -29.51 9.42 -11.73
C VAL A 466 -30.95 9.84 -11.60
N GLY A 467 -31.35 10.93 -12.27
CA GLY A 467 -32.74 11.40 -12.26
C GLY A 467 -33.67 10.50 -13.06
N ASP A 468 -34.94 10.42 -12.67
CA ASP A 468 -35.98 9.52 -13.23
C ASP A 468 -36.05 9.52 -14.76
N SER A 469 -35.95 10.70 -15.39
CA SER A 469 -35.99 10.83 -16.85
C SER A 469 -34.78 10.16 -17.53
N LEU A 470 -33.58 10.34 -16.98
CA LEU A 470 -32.36 9.70 -17.49
C LEU A 470 -32.39 8.19 -17.23
N GLU A 471 -32.82 7.77 -16.05
CA GLU A 471 -32.99 6.38 -15.68
C GLU A 471 -33.90 5.64 -16.66
N THR A 472 -35.12 6.13 -16.85
CA THR A 472 -36.11 5.54 -17.76
C THR A 472 -35.56 5.43 -19.18
N LYS A 473 -34.96 6.52 -19.69
CA LYS A 473 -34.37 6.54 -21.04
C LYS A 473 -33.23 5.51 -21.18
N LEU A 474 -32.37 5.37 -20.18
CA LEU A 474 -31.28 4.41 -20.23
C LEU A 474 -31.80 2.98 -20.19
N LEU A 475 -32.68 2.64 -19.23
CA LEU A 475 -33.26 1.29 -19.13
C LEU A 475 -33.94 0.89 -20.46
N ASP A 476 -34.72 1.77 -21.08
CA ASP A 476 -35.35 1.48 -22.38
C ASP A 476 -34.35 1.34 -23.53
N THR A 477 -33.31 2.19 -23.55
CA THR A 477 -32.28 2.14 -24.60
C THR A 477 -31.46 0.87 -24.52
N LEU A 478 -31.12 0.44 -23.30
CA LEU A 478 -30.28 -0.71 -23.04
C LEU A 478 -30.96 -2.05 -23.40
N ARG A 479 -32.29 -2.11 -23.52
CA ARG A 479 -33.02 -3.31 -24.02
C ARG A 479 -32.64 -3.75 -25.45
N LYS A 480 -31.93 -2.90 -26.21
CA LYS A 480 -31.45 -3.22 -27.56
C LYS A 480 -30.16 -4.06 -27.55
N PHE A 481 -29.56 -4.28 -26.39
CA PHE A 481 -28.30 -4.97 -26.22
C PHE A 481 -28.48 -6.26 -25.43
N ASP A 482 -27.71 -7.28 -25.80
CA ASP A 482 -27.78 -8.60 -25.17
C ASP A 482 -27.04 -8.60 -23.84
N ILE A 483 -25.94 -7.82 -23.74
CA ILE A 483 -25.10 -7.70 -22.54
C ILE A 483 -24.73 -6.23 -22.32
N VAL A 484 -24.90 -5.78 -21.07
CA VAL A 484 -24.45 -4.47 -20.60
C VAL A 484 -23.23 -4.65 -19.68
N LEU A 485 -22.07 -4.14 -20.12
CA LEU A 485 -20.85 -4.12 -19.33
C LEU A 485 -20.85 -2.88 -18.43
N VAL A 486 -21.09 -3.09 -17.15
CA VAL A 486 -21.25 -2.00 -16.17
C VAL A 486 -19.96 -1.79 -15.42
N GLY A 487 -19.43 -0.57 -15.42
CA GLY A 487 -18.35 -0.12 -14.53
C GLY A 487 -18.93 0.76 -13.43
N LEU A 488 -18.63 0.44 -12.16
CA LEU A 488 -19.07 1.22 -11.01
C LEU A 488 -17.90 2.02 -10.43
N TYR A 489 -18.07 3.35 -10.33
CA TYR A 489 -17.03 4.33 -10.02
C TYR A 489 -17.38 5.22 -8.83
N GLY A 490 -16.42 6.05 -8.38
CA GLY A 490 -16.61 7.02 -7.31
C GLY A 490 -16.71 6.39 -5.93
N ILE A 491 -16.22 5.16 -5.77
CA ILE A 491 -16.21 4.41 -4.52
C ILE A 491 -15.05 4.88 -3.65
N ARG A 492 -15.33 5.28 -2.41
CA ARG A 492 -14.32 5.71 -1.44
C ARG A 492 -13.60 4.53 -0.80
N THR A 493 -12.40 4.81 -0.30
CA THR A 493 -11.56 3.84 0.42
C THR A 493 -12.04 3.59 1.85
N THR A 494 -12.83 4.52 2.43
CA THR A 494 -13.33 4.48 3.80
C THR A 494 -14.85 4.66 3.84
N PRO A 495 -15.54 4.12 4.86
CA PRO A 495 -17.00 4.19 4.97
C PRO A 495 -17.52 5.63 5.13
N LYS A 496 -16.77 6.49 5.82
CA LYS A 496 -17.12 7.89 6.05
C LYS A 496 -16.18 8.81 5.27
N PRO A 497 -16.65 10.00 4.80
CA PRO A 497 -15.76 10.97 4.20
C PRO A 497 -14.71 11.43 5.21
N ALA A 498 -13.49 11.72 4.73
CA ALA A 498 -12.51 12.41 5.56
C ALA A 498 -13.09 13.76 6.04
N LYS A 499 -12.74 14.19 7.24
CA LYS A 499 -13.25 15.45 7.84
C LYS A 499 -12.96 16.70 6.99
N SER A 500 -11.96 16.62 6.11
CA SER A 500 -11.60 17.69 5.16
C SER A 500 -12.53 17.80 3.95
N VAL A 501 -13.38 16.79 3.71
CA VAL A 501 -14.36 16.81 2.63
C VAL A 501 -15.71 17.17 3.26
N ASN A 502 -16.19 18.39 3.01
CA ASN A 502 -17.55 18.78 3.41
C ASN A 502 -18.54 17.77 2.76
N PRO A 503 -19.30 16.99 3.55
CA PRO A 503 -20.33 16.15 2.99
C PRO A 503 -21.32 17.04 2.26
N VAL A 504 -21.76 16.62 1.08
CA VAL A 504 -22.84 17.33 0.38
C VAL A 504 -24.07 17.23 1.30
N PRO A 505 -24.62 18.35 1.78
CA PRO A 505 -25.75 18.32 2.71
C PRO A 505 -26.93 17.55 2.09
N GLY A 506 -27.46 16.57 2.83
CA GLY A 506 -28.62 15.79 2.43
C GLY A 506 -28.33 14.56 1.58
N VAL A 507 -27.07 14.25 1.25
CA VAL A 507 -26.70 13.03 0.51
C VAL A 507 -26.05 12.04 1.50
N ASP A 508 -26.81 11.04 1.93
CA ASP A 508 -26.27 9.90 2.64
C ASP A 508 -25.57 8.96 1.64
N THR A 509 -24.30 8.66 1.87
CA THR A 509 -23.49 7.86 0.96
C THR A 509 -22.85 6.67 1.65
N ILE A 510 -22.90 5.51 1.00
CA ILE A 510 -22.32 4.26 1.45
C ILE A 510 -21.03 4.04 0.67
N TYR A 511 -19.87 4.20 1.33
CA TYR A 511 -18.58 4.19 0.64
C TYR A 511 -18.54 5.13 -0.59
N GLY A 512 -19.29 6.24 -0.56
CA GLY A 512 -19.38 7.20 -1.65
C GLY A 512 -20.45 6.89 -2.71
N LEU A 513 -21.12 5.75 -2.65
CA LEU A 513 -22.28 5.44 -3.48
C LEU A 513 -23.53 6.09 -2.91
N THR A 514 -24.35 6.65 -3.78
CA THR A 514 -25.65 7.24 -3.44
C THR A 514 -26.76 6.19 -3.48
N HIS A 515 -27.87 6.46 -2.83
CA HIS A 515 -29.07 5.61 -2.95
C HIS A 515 -29.59 5.57 -4.40
N SER A 516 -29.47 6.68 -5.12
CA SER A 516 -29.86 6.76 -6.54
C SER A 516 -29.04 5.79 -7.41
N GLU A 517 -27.71 5.74 -7.24
CA GLU A 517 -26.85 4.79 -7.97
C GLU A 517 -27.23 3.34 -7.65
N LEU A 518 -27.47 3.02 -6.37
CA LEU A 518 -27.82 1.67 -5.94
C LEU A 518 -29.20 1.22 -6.45
N ASP A 519 -30.20 2.10 -6.43
CA ASP A 519 -31.53 1.81 -6.93
C ASP A 519 -31.53 1.64 -8.45
N PHE A 520 -30.79 2.48 -9.17
CA PHE A 520 -30.62 2.32 -10.62
C PHE A 520 -29.91 1.00 -10.95
N LEU A 521 -28.83 0.66 -10.25
CA LEU A 521 -28.12 -0.61 -10.44
C LEU A 521 -29.03 -1.81 -10.17
N ARG A 522 -29.89 -1.75 -9.15
CA ARG A 522 -30.87 -2.81 -8.82
C ARG A 522 -31.86 -2.99 -9.98
N LYS A 523 -32.46 -1.91 -10.47
CA LYS A 523 -33.40 -1.96 -11.61
C LYS A 523 -32.73 -2.50 -12.88
N LEU A 524 -31.49 -2.07 -13.13
CA LEU A 524 -30.70 -2.54 -14.26
C LEU A 524 -30.44 -4.05 -14.16
N ASN A 525 -30.04 -4.54 -12.98
CA ASN A 525 -29.80 -5.97 -12.75
C ASN A 525 -31.05 -6.85 -12.93
N GLN A 526 -32.25 -6.31 -12.62
CA GLN A 526 -33.51 -7.02 -12.78
C GLN A 526 -33.98 -7.08 -14.24
N GLN A 527 -33.65 -6.08 -15.07
CA GLN A 527 -34.18 -5.91 -16.41
C GLN A 527 -33.21 -6.32 -17.53
N HIS A 528 -31.91 -6.44 -17.23
CA HIS A 528 -30.86 -6.66 -18.22
C HIS A 528 -29.88 -7.75 -17.79
N THR A 529 -29.22 -8.39 -18.74
CA THR A 529 -28.04 -9.21 -18.45
C THR A 529 -26.84 -8.28 -18.30
N ILE A 530 -26.37 -8.11 -17.05
CA ILE A 530 -25.22 -7.26 -16.76
C ILE A 530 -23.98 -8.06 -16.43
N ALA A 531 -22.81 -7.53 -16.83
CA ALA A 531 -21.50 -7.89 -16.34
C ALA A 531 -20.95 -6.72 -15.53
N LEU A 532 -21.06 -6.79 -14.21
CA LEU A 532 -20.66 -5.71 -13.31
C LEU A 532 -19.17 -5.81 -12.99
N THR A 533 -18.45 -4.69 -13.16
CA THR A 533 -17.08 -4.49 -12.67
C THR A 533 -17.08 -3.39 -11.64
N VAL A 534 -16.53 -3.67 -10.44
CA VAL A 534 -16.48 -2.70 -9.34
C VAL A 534 -15.06 -2.19 -9.18
N PHE A 535 -14.88 -0.88 -9.39
CA PHE A 535 -13.60 -0.18 -9.32
C PHE A 535 -13.42 0.52 -7.96
N GLY A 536 -13.47 -0.25 -6.86
CA GLY A 536 -13.32 0.32 -5.52
C GLY A 536 -13.48 -0.71 -4.42
N ASN A 537 -13.82 -0.24 -3.24
CA ASN A 537 -13.90 -1.03 -2.03
C ASN A 537 -15.01 -2.08 -2.10
N PRO A 538 -14.70 -3.39 -1.89
CA PRO A 538 -15.68 -4.46 -2.00
C PRO A 538 -16.78 -4.42 -0.93
N TYR A 539 -16.58 -3.77 0.19
CA TYR A 539 -17.61 -3.66 1.23
C TYR A 539 -18.91 -2.98 0.75
N THR A 540 -18.88 -2.30 -0.41
CA THR A 540 -20.10 -1.80 -1.07
C THR A 540 -21.11 -2.90 -1.42
N TYR A 541 -20.69 -4.16 -1.51
CA TYR A 541 -21.60 -5.30 -1.83
C TYR A 541 -22.67 -5.55 -0.77
N GLY A 542 -22.46 -5.11 0.47
CA GLY A 542 -23.48 -5.20 1.52
C GLY A 542 -24.79 -4.46 1.20
N TRP A 543 -24.78 -3.61 0.18
CA TRP A 543 -25.95 -2.81 -0.25
C TRP A 543 -26.39 -3.09 -1.69
N MET A 544 -25.84 -4.11 -2.35
CA MET A 544 -26.14 -4.48 -3.73
C MET A 544 -26.79 -5.86 -3.80
N ASP A 545 -27.68 -6.04 -4.77
CA ASP A 545 -28.14 -7.35 -5.18
C ASP A 545 -27.03 -8.05 -5.98
N ALA A 546 -26.90 -9.36 -5.81
CA ALA A 546 -25.90 -10.16 -6.51
C ALA A 546 -26.13 -10.12 -8.04
N PRO A 547 -25.18 -9.62 -8.84
CA PRO A 547 -25.31 -9.63 -10.29
C PRO A 547 -24.96 -11.01 -10.86
N PRO A 548 -25.41 -11.33 -12.09
CA PRO A 548 -25.12 -12.63 -12.72
C PRO A 548 -23.63 -12.81 -13.05
N LEU A 549 -22.89 -11.73 -13.33
CA LEU A 549 -21.44 -11.70 -13.45
C LEU A 549 -20.89 -10.52 -12.64
N LEU A 550 -19.88 -10.80 -11.80
CA LEU A 550 -19.19 -9.81 -10.97
C LEU A 550 -17.68 -9.98 -11.06
N LEU A 551 -17.01 -8.92 -11.50
CA LEU A 551 -15.56 -8.77 -11.48
C LEU A 551 -15.17 -7.67 -10.47
N GLN A 552 -14.34 -8.01 -9.47
CA GLN A 552 -13.80 -7.04 -8.52
C GLN A 552 -12.44 -6.54 -9.02
N ALA A 553 -12.31 -5.21 -9.21
CA ALA A 553 -11.08 -4.56 -9.66
C ALA A 553 -10.42 -3.66 -8.60
N PHE A 554 -11.06 -3.44 -7.45
CA PHE A 554 -10.55 -2.75 -6.24
C PHE A 554 -10.17 -1.28 -6.38
N THR A 555 -9.90 -0.76 -7.58
CA THR A 555 -9.40 0.59 -7.81
C THR A 555 -9.80 1.13 -9.18
N GLU A 556 -9.92 2.44 -9.28
CA GLU A 556 -10.14 3.17 -10.53
C GLU A 556 -8.85 3.45 -11.32
N ASP A 557 -7.72 2.90 -10.88
CA ASP A 557 -6.44 3.04 -11.61
C ASP A 557 -6.61 2.65 -13.09
N PRO A 558 -6.12 3.45 -14.03
CA PRO A 558 -6.27 3.16 -15.46
C PRO A 558 -5.81 1.77 -15.87
N MET A 559 -4.75 1.24 -15.25
CA MET A 559 -4.25 -0.11 -15.51
C MET A 559 -5.25 -1.18 -15.05
N ALA A 560 -5.93 -0.98 -13.91
CA ALA A 560 -6.97 -1.89 -13.44
C ALA A 560 -8.19 -1.88 -14.36
N GLN A 561 -8.60 -0.73 -14.85
CA GLN A 561 -9.69 -0.59 -15.82
C GLN A 561 -9.36 -1.29 -17.15
N GLN A 562 -8.15 -1.08 -17.66
CA GLN A 562 -7.65 -1.73 -18.86
C GLN A 562 -7.64 -3.27 -18.71
N LEU A 563 -7.09 -3.77 -17.61
CA LEU A 563 -6.97 -5.20 -17.36
C LEU A 563 -8.32 -5.86 -17.07
N ALA A 564 -9.24 -5.17 -16.40
CA ALA A 564 -10.59 -5.65 -16.16
C ALA A 564 -11.34 -5.85 -17.50
N ALA A 565 -11.26 -4.89 -18.42
CA ALA A 565 -11.83 -5.03 -19.76
C ALA A 565 -11.24 -6.24 -20.48
N GLN A 566 -9.93 -6.39 -20.52
CA GLN A 566 -9.24 -7.51 -21.14
C GLN A 566 -9.67 -8.86 -20.54
N SER A 567 -9.82 -8.92 -19.21
CA SER A 567 -10.22 -10.14 -18.51
C SER A 567 -11.65 -10.55 -18.83
N LEU A 568 -12.59 -9.58 -18.91
CA LEU A 568 -13.97 -9.86 -19.33
C LEU A 568 -14.05 -10.52 -20.72
N PHE A 569 -13.17 -10.11 -21.64
CA PHE A 569 -13.09 -10.66 -22.98
C PHE A 569 -12.14 -11.87 -23.13
N GLY A 570 -11.60 -12.41 -22.04
CA GLY A 570 -10.77 -13.61 -22.07
C GLY A 570 -9.35 -13.42 -22.61
N ALA A 571 -8.81 -12.20 -22.55
CA ALA A 571 -7.43 -11.92 -22.93
C ALA A 571 -6.44 -12.13 -21.78
N ASN A 572 -6.92 -12.15 -20.52
CA ASN A 572 -6.13 -12.45 -19.33
C ASN A 572 -6.84 -13.49 -18.46
N ASP A 573 -6.08 -14.40 -17.85
CA ASP A 573 -6.59 -15.30 -16.84
C ASP A 573 -6.97 -14.54 -15.57
N LEU A 574 -7.90 -15.13 -14.81
CA LEU A 574 -8.35 -14.61 -13.52
C LEU A 574 -8.01 -15.60 -12.43
N ASN A 575 -7.38 -15.14 -11.34
CA ASN A 575 -6.93 -15.97 -10.22
C ASN A 575 -7.07 -15.29 -8.86
N GLY A 576 -7.51 -14.02 -8.82
CA GLY A 576 -7.74 -13.30 -7.59
C GLY A 576 -8.91 -13.85 -6.79
N ILE A 577 -8.88 -13.67 -5.47
CA ILE A 577 -9.97 -14.03 -4.55
C ILE A 577 -10.38 -12.82 -3.72
N MET A 578 -11.57 -12.89 -3.12
CA MET A 578 -12.02 -11.86 -2.18
C MET A 578 -11.18 -11.91 -0.91
N PRO A 579 -10.53 -10.78 -0.52
CA PRO A 579 -9.73 -10.72 0.71
C PRO A 579 -10.58 -10.49 1.97
N VAL A 580 -11.86 -10.18 1.80
CA VAL A 580 -12.82 -9.90 2.87
C VAL A 580 -14.20 -10.45 2.53
N THR A 581 -15.01 -10.72 3.55
CA THR A 581 -16.43 -10.97 3.43
C THR A 581 -17.16 -9.64 3.31
N ALA A 582 -17.68 -9.35 2.13
CA ALA A 582 -18.34 -8.09 1.79
C ALA A 582 -19.87 -8.21 1.76
N ALA A 583 -20.39 -9.42 1.49
CA ALA A 583 -21.81 -9.76 1.51
C ALA A 583 -21.95 -11.28 1.76
N PRO A 584 -23.14 -11.78 2.15
CA PRO A 584 -23.36 -13.23 2.31
C PRO A 584 -23.07 -14.07 1.06
N TRP A 585 -23.12 -13.45 -0.11
CA TRP A 585 -22.85 -14.05 -1.42
C TRP A 585 -21.46 -13.66 -1.98
N ALA A 586 -20.65 -12.92 -1.22
CA ALA A 586 -19.28 -12.50 -1.58
C ALA A 586 -18.38 -12.58 -0.34
N CYS A 587 -18.00 -13.83 0.03
CA CYS A 587 -17.22 -14.12 1.24
C CYS A 587 -15.72 -14.12 0.98
N PHE A 588 -14.94 -13.99 2.06
CA PHE A 588 -13.49 -14.22 2.02
C PHE A 588 -13.15 -15.53 1.32
N GLY A 589 -12.11 -15.51 0.51
CA GLY A 589 -11.64 -16.67 -0.26
C GLY A 589 -12.46 -16.99 -1.52
N GLN A 590 -13.61 -16.34 -1.72
CA GLN A 590 -14.40 -16.53 -2.93
C GLN A 590 -13.69 -15.90 -4.13
N GLY A 591 -13.56 -16.66 -5.19
CA GLY A 591 -12.97 -16.25 -6.46
C GLY A 591 -12.95 -17.44 -7.41
N MET A 592 -13.46 -17.22 -8.62
CA MET A 592 -13.48 -18.25 -9.65
C MET A 592 -12.19 -18.18 -10.45
N LYS A 593 -11.33 -19.19 -10.30
CA LYS A 593 -10.16 -19.30 -11.19
C LYS A 593 -10.64 -19.56 -12.61
N LYS A 594 -10.29 -18.67 -13.54
CA LYS A 594 -10.62 -18.81 -14.95
C LYS A 594 -9.35 -18.77 -15.78
N ILE A 595 -9.07 -19.87 -16.47
CA ILE A 595 -7.98 -19.99 -17.44
C ILE A 595 -8.63 -20.11 -18.81
N PHE A 596 -8.20 -19.26 -19.74
CA PHE A 596 -8.70 -19.26 -21.10
C PHE A 596 -7.76 -20.07 -22.00
N PRO A 597 -8.18 -21.24 -22.52
CA PRO A 597 -7.34 -22.10 -23.39
C PRO A 597 -6.94 -21.39 -24.69
N GLN A 598 -7.89 -20.62 -25.22
CA GLN A 598 -7.68 -19.75 -26.38
C GLN A 598 -7.89 -18.30 -25.94
N LYS A 599 -6.77 -17.61 -25.68
CA LYS A 599 -6.83 -16.20 -25.28
C LYS A 599 -6.99 -15.30 -26.50
N ARG A 600 -7.86 -14.30 -26.38
CA ARG A 600 -7.84 -13.16 -27.29
C ARG A 600 -6.59 -12.34 -27.10
N LEU A 601 -6.20 -11.56 -28.10
CA LEU A 601 -5.08 -10.63 -27.96
C LEU A 601 -5.35 -9.65 -26.81
N GLY A 602 -4.40 -9.58 -25.89
CA GLY A 602 -4.42 -8.60 -24.82
C GLY A 602 -3.49 -7.42 -25.12
N TYR A 603 -3.43 -6.48 -24.20
CA TYR A 603 -2.51 -5.35 -24.23
C TYR A 603 -1.58 -5.42 -23.03
N ALA A 604 -0.30 -5.18 -23.21
CA ALA A 604 0.68 -5.22 -22.14
C ALA A 604 1.85 -4.26 -22.43
N LEU A 605 2.67 -4.05 -21.42
CA LEU A 605 3.94 -3.32 -21.60
C LEU A 605 4.98 -4.22 -22.27
N PRO A 606 5.86 -3.68 -23.12
CA PRO A 606 6.93 -4.45 -23.76
C PRO A 606 7.76 -5.29 -22.77
N GLU A 607 8.12 -4.72 -21.63
CA GLU A 607 8.93 -5.35 -20.60
C GLU A 607 8.25 -6.59 -19.99
N SER A 608 6.93 -6.63 -19.95
CA SER A 608 6.17 -7.79 -19.43
C SER A 608 6.32 -9.06 -20.31
N VAL A 609 6.79 -8.90 -21.54
CA VAL A 609 7.05 -9.99 -22.50
C VAL A 609 8.52 -10.03 -22.93
N GLY A 610 9.42 -9.38 -22.15
CA GLY A 610 10.87 -9.39 -22.42
C GLY A 610 11.26 -8.59 -23.67
N MET A 611 10.53 -7.53 -23.98
CA MET A 611 10.90 -6.52 -24.99
C MET A 611 11.22 -5.20 -24.27
N SER A 612 11.79 -4.23 -24.96
CA SER A 612 12.15 -2.93 -24.40
C SER A 612 11.31 -1.83 -25.03
N THR A 613 10.67 -1.01 -24.22
CA THR A 613 9.96 0.20 -24.64
C THR A 613 10.91 1.14 -25.39
N ASP A 614 12.13 1.37 -24.88
CA ASP A 614 13.11 2.26 -25.51
C ASP A 614 13.54 1.75 -26.89
N SER A 615 13.71 0.42 -27.04
CA SER A 615 14.04 -0.18 -28.33
C SER A 615 12.91 -0.05 -29.34
N LEU A 616 11.66 -0.24 -28.91
CA LEU A 616 10.48 -0.07 -29.78
C LEU A 616 10.26 1.40 -30.15
N ALA A 617 10.59 2.34 -29.27
CA ALA A 617 10.49 3.78 -29.53
C ALA A 617 11.42 4.26 -30.67
N LEU A 618 12.47 3.52 -31.00
CA LEU A 618 13.32 3.83 -32.14
C LEU A 618 12.55 3.80 -33.47
N MET A 619 11.46 3.05 -33.55
CA MET A 619 10.58 3.02 -34.73
C MET A 619 9.93 4.39 -34.98
N ASP A 620 9.70 5.20 -33.95
CA ASP A 620 9.11 6.54 -34.10
C ASP A 620 9.99 7.43 -35.02
N GLY A 621 11.31 7.37 -34.85
CA GLY A 621 12.27 8.13 -35.68
C GLY A 621 12.27 7.65 -37.14
N ILE A 622 12.31 6.32 -37.34
CA ILE A 622 12.33 5.70 -38.69
C ILE A 622 11.05 6.06 -39.45
N VAL A 623 9.90 5.95 -38.79
CA VAL A 623 8.62 6.21 -39.45
C VAL A 623 8.39 7.71 -39.66
N SER A 624 8.83 8.57 -38.73
CA SER A 624 8.76 10.02 -38.89
C SER A 624 9.58 10.48 -40.10
N GLU A 625 10.76 9.88 -40.32
CA GLU A 625 11.58 10.14 -41.51
C GLU A 625 10.87 9.70 -42.77
N MET A 626 10.29 8.49 -42.78
CA MET A 626 9.56 7.93 -43.93
C MET A 626 8.37 8.85 -44.34
N VAL A 627 7.57 9.29 -43.36
CA VAL A 627 6.42 10.19 -43.62
C VAL A 627 6.91 11.59 -44.00
N GLY A 628 7.94 12.11 -43.32
CA GLY A 628 8.47 13.45 -43.56
C GLY A 628 9.15 13.61 -44.93
N THR A 629 9.76 12.54 -45.48
CA THR A 629 10.33 12.54 -46.82
C THR A 629 9.30 12.27 -47.92
N GLY A 630 8.02 12.05 -47.56
CA GLY A 630 6.97 11.72 -48.52
C GLY A 630 7.07 10.32 -49.13
N ALA A 631 7.84 9.41 -48.56
CA ALA A 631 7.93 8.01 -49.01
C ALA A 631 6.61 7.25 -48.80
N ALA A 632 5.84 7.62 -47.77
CA ALA A 632 4.46 7.18 -47.55
C ALA A 632 3.63 8.28 -46.90
N PRO A 633 2.31 8.38 -47.14
CA PRO A 633 1.45 9.38 -46.50
C PRO A 633 1.26 9.10 -45.03
N GLY A 634 1.33 7.84 -44.62
CA GLY A 634 1.22 7.38 -43.23
C GLY A 634 1.35 5.88 -43.12
N CYS A 635 1.40 5.37 -41.91
CA CYS A 635 1.36 3.92 -41.64
C CYS A 635 0.81 3.63 -40.24
N GLN A 636 0.44 2.38 -40.04
CA GLN A 636 0.14 1.83 -38.71
C GLN A 636 1.12 0.72 -38.39
N ILE A 637 1.64 0.74 -37.18
CA ILE A 637 2.52 -0.31 -36.67
C ILE A 637 1.83 -0.97 -35.48
N LEU A 638 1.78 -2.30 -35.51
CA LEU A 638 1.35 -3.13 -34.39
C LEU A 638 2.44 -4.18 -34.15
N VAL A 639 2.93 -4.26 -32.91
CA VAL A 639 3.84 -5.31 -32.44
C VAL A 639 3.13 -6.11 -31.37
N ALA A 640 3.09 -7.44 -31.56
CA ALA A 640 2.53 -8.36 -30.59
C ALA A 640 3.52 -9.48 -30.27
N LYS A 641 3.60 -9.87 -29.00
CA LYS A 641 4.40 -10.99 -28.51
C LYS A 641 3.65 -11.67 -27.37
N ASP A 642 3.75 -12.99 -27.27
CA ASP A 642 3.12 -13.81 -26.22
C ASP A 642 1.61 -13.51 -26.06
N ASN A 643 0.92 -13.36 -27.20
CA ASN A 643 -0.48 -13.01 -27.31
C ASN A 643 -0.85 -11.64 -26.68
N LYS A 644 0.10 -10.70 -26.62
CA LYS A 644 -0.09 -9.34 -26.12
C LYS A 644 0.36 -8.33 -27.17
N ILE A 645 -0.49 -7.33 -27.44
CA ILE A 645 -0.12 -6.14 -28.19
C ILE A 645 0.70 -5.27 -27.23
N VAL A 646 1.96 -5.04 -27.59
CA VAL A 646 2.93 -4.28 -26.77
C VAL A 646 3.31 -2.94 -27.38
N TRP A 647 2.93 -2.73 -28.65
CA TRP A 647 3.13 -1.47 -29.33
C TRP A 647 2.06 -1.32 -30.42
N GLN A 648 1.38 -0.19 -30.41
CA GLN A 648 0.41 0.15 -31.45
C GLN A 648 0.39 1.66 -31.63
N LYS A 649 0.82 2.13 -32.80
CA LYS A 649 0.84 3.54 -33.18
C LYS A 649 0.44 3.74 -34.61
N SER A 650 -0.18 4.89 -34.88
CA SER A 650 -0.51 5.39 -36.22
C SER A 650 0.30 6.66 -36.46
N TYR A 651 0.77 6.84 -37.69
CA TYR A 651 1.60 7.97 -38.09
C TYR A 651 1.12 8.51 -39.43
N GLY A 652 1.18 9.86 -39.60
CA GLY A 652 0.79 10.55 -40.83
C GLY A 652 -0.73 10.49 -41.09
N HIS A 653 -1.10 10.42 -42.36
CA HIS A 653 -2.47 10.49 -42.85
C HIS A 653 -2.80 9.32 -43.78
N PHE A 654 -4.09 9.10 -44.10
CA PHE A 654 -4.49 8.06 -45.04
C PHE A 654 -4.00 8.34 -46.47
N THR A 655 -3.92 9.62 -46.84
CA THR A 655 -3.45 10.09 -48.15
C THR A 655 -2.50 11.27 -47.96
N TYR A 656 -1.84 11.70 -49.06
CA TYR A 656 -1.02 12.95 -49.00
C TYR A 656 -1.86 14.22 -48.86
N GLU A 657 -3.18 14.16 -49.07
CA GLU A 657 -4.09 15.27 -48.81
C GLU A 657 -4.46 15.28 -47.33
N GLN A 658 -3.99 16.29 -46.60
CA GLN A 658 -4.20 16.44 -45.14
C GLN A 658 -5.66 16.50 -44.71
N ALA A 659 -6.62 16.77 -45.64
CA ALA A 659 -8.04 16.81 -45.36
C ALA A 659 -8.67 15.42 -45.10
N GLN A 660 -7.93 14.33 -45.28
CA GLN A 660 -8.40 12.93 -45.09
C GLN A 660 -7.56 12.23 -44.02
N ALA A 661 -7.42 12.83 -42.85
CA ALA A 661 -6.71 12.31 -41.71
C ALA A 661 -7.54 11.27 -40.92
#